data_73a0a60e6d04dd6398a8d6e320019c40
#
_entry.id   73a0a60e6d04dd6398a8d6e320019c40
#
_cell.length_a   1.000
_cell.length_b   1.000
_cell.length_c   1.000
_cell.angle_alpha   90.00
_cell.angle_beta   90.00
_cell.angle_gamma   90.00
#
_symmetry.space_group_name_H-M   'P 1'
#
loop_
_entity.id
_entity.type
_entity.pdbx_description
1 polymer ?
#
loop_
_entity_poly.entity_id
_entity_poly.type
_entity_poly.pdbx_seq_one_letter_code
_entity_poly.pdbx_strand_id
1 'polypeptide(L)'
;DGVPLFSPAHFDLIIVDESHRSIFKKYRAIFDYFDAILVGLTATPKTDVDRNTYDFFEMEHGIPTYAYDYDTAVYTDHVLVPYYNYEVKTKFTEEGIHYDQLSPEDKARYEDDFAEDDTLPTFIPSEKLNKFIFNANTVDTVLQDLMERGIQTAGGDRIGKTIIFAQNKRHAEFIRERFGKLYPQLETQYPGFIQRVVCDDAYAQSIIDDFKQPDKPPFIAVSVDMMDTGIDVPECVNLVFFKKVRSKTKFWQMIGRGTRLCPSLACVDAIDGEYTGKRRFLIFDYCGNFEFFRQKPNGYESADTKSLSESIFCKQVRIAAALQDGVYADENYQNWRKILTETCRAEVGALNPELVSVRLHRQAVEHYQKPEAFVSLTETDKGTLMKEVAPLISLDDKDEAAKRFDNFVYGLLLCELEGLPGLGRAQKQLRSTAAMLEEKATIPQVQAKLPLIREVQTDEFLTSHDLLRFEEMRQELRELIKFLVDGVEGQKPVYTALADPVLEQTEGKTLDSGYDFGEYRERVNRYIMEHRSDTLAIHKLTQNIPLSRGDYTELEHIFTCELGSKEDYAREFRDTPFGLLVRKVAKLDHDAAMQAFSKFINDESLNAKQIAFVQKVIHYIEQNGYVESKAVLMKPPFDQPILFTRLFDGKTGSELMDTINSVKENATHVTA
;
A
#
# COMPACT_ATOMS: atom_id res chain seq x y z
N ASP A 1 40.61 -3.00 -3.53
CA ASP A 1 41.32 -4.23 -3.12
C ASP A 1 40.46 -5.50 -3.03
N GLY A 2 39.17 -5.47 -3.28
CA GLY A 2 38.36 -6.68 -3.52
C GLY A 2 38.18 -7.71 -2.37
N VAL A 3 38.80 -7.45 -1.21
CA VAL A 3 38.66 -8.34 -0.06
C VAL A 3 37.53 -7.82 0.84
N PRO A 4 36.50 -8.64 1.15
CA PRO A 4 35.46 -8.22 2.08
C PRO A 4 36.03 -7.83 3.44
N LEU A 5 35.51 -6.74 4.00
CA LEU A 5 35.96 -6.21 5.30
C LEU A 5 35.59 -7.16 6.44
N PHE A 6 34.49 -7.87 6.31
CA PHE A 6 33.96 -8.80 7.30
C PHE A 6 33.84 -10.21 6.71
N SER A 7 34.01 -11.25 7.54
CA SER A 7 33.76 -12.64 7.16
C SER A 7 32.25 -12.93 7.06
N PRO A 8 31.82 -13.98 6.36
CA PRO A 8 30.42 -14.39 6.29
C PRO A 8 29.76 -14.61 7.66
N ALA A 9 30.51 -15.13 8.63
CA ALA A 9 30.05 -15.41 10.00
C ALA A 9 30.33 -14.24 10.97
N HIS A 10 30.40 -13.00 10.48
CA HIS A 10 30.69 -11.84 11.34
C HIS A 10 29.47 -11.37 12.12
N PHE A 11 28.29 -11.51 11.56
CA PHE A 11 27.03 -11.12 12.18
C PHE A 11 26.16 -12.34 12.45
N ASP A 12 25.61 -12.46 13.64
CA ASP A 12 24.67 -13.52 14.04
C ASP A 12 23.21 -13.15 13.70
N LEU A 13 22.91 -11.85 13.63
CA LEU A 13 21.58 -11.30 13.38
C LEU A 13 21.67 -10.06 12.50
N ILE A 14 20.85 -9.99 11.47
CA ILE A 14 20.65 -8.79 10.64
C ILE A 14 19.20 -8.39 10.72
N ILE A 15 18.94 -7.17 11.21
CA ILE A 15 17.61 -6.56 11.26
C ILE A 15 17.48 -5.58 10.10
N VAL A 16 16.49 -5.78 9.25
CA VAL A 16 16.23 -4.97 8.06
C VAL A 16 14.98 -4.15 8.29
N ASP A 17 15.16 -2.86 8.54
CA ASP A 17 14.05 -1.91 8.62
C ASP A 17 13.60 -1.51 7.21
N GLU A 18 12.27 -1.21 7.04
CA GLU A 18 11.63 -0.95 5.76
C GLU A 18 11.98 -2.04 4.71
N SER A 19 11.88 -3.30 5.12
CA SER A 19 12.33 -4.46 4.33
C SER A 19 11.70 -4.50 2.93
N HIS A 20 10.47 -3.99 2.75
CA HIS A 20 9.82 -3.88 1.45
C HIS A 20 10.59 -3.03 0.41
N ARG A 21 11.60 -2.26 0.83
CA ARG A 21 12.49 -1.47 -0.04
C ARG A 21 13.91 -1.99 -0.07
N SER A 22 14.39 -2.43 1.08
CA SER A 22 15.82 -2.63 1.33
C SER A 22 16.35 -4.00 0.89
N ILE A 23 15.48 -5.02 0.81
CA ILE A 23 15.89 -6.41 0.53
C ILE A 23 16.12 -6.72 -0.96
N PHE A 24 15.76 -5.80 -1.85
CA PHE A 24 15.80 -6.04 -3.30
C PHE A 24 17.01 -5.36 -3.97
N LYS A 25 17.37 -5.84 -5.17
CA LYS A 25 18.43 -5.27 -6.02
C LYS A 25 19.82 -5.30 -5.35
N LYS A 26 20.46 -4.14 -5.22
CA LYS A 26 21.84 -3.94 -4.83
C LYS A 26 22.17 -4.49 -3.42
N TYR A 27 21.20 -4.45 -2.52
CA TYR A 27 21.40 -4.87 -1.12
C TYR A 27 21.25 -6.38 -0.93
N ARG A 28 20.64 -7.11 -1.86
CA ARG A 28 20.47 -8.56 -1.77
C ARG A 28 21.82 -9.28 -1.60
N ALA A 29 22.86 -8.82 -2.28
CA ALA A 29 24.20 -9.39 -2.16
C ALA A 29 24.77 -9.35 -0.73
N ILE A 30 24.32 -8.44 0.12
CA ILE A 30 24.71 -8.36 1.54
C ILE A 30 24.09 -9.55 2.30
N PHE A 31 22.81 -9.81 2.07
CA PHE A 31 22.10 -10.87 2.76
C PHE A 31 22.54 -12.26 2.28
N ASP A 32 22.85 -12.39 1.00
CA ASP A 32 23.39 -13.63 0.43
C ASP A 32 24.83 -13.93 0.90
N TYR A 33 25.55 -12.92 1.39
CA TYR A 33 26.95 -13.06 1.83
C TYR A 33 27.08 -13.48 3.29
N PHE A 34 26.24 -12.96 4.20
CA PHE A 34 26.36 -13.23 5.62
C PHE A 34 25.51 -14.44 6.03
N ASP A 35 26.10 -15.33 6.83
CA ASP A 35 25.43 -16.47 7.48
C ASP A 35 24.80 -15.97 8.81
N ALA A 36 23.67 -15.30 8.73
CA ALA A 36 23.01 -14.64 9.87
C ALA A 36 21.50 -14.86 9.82
N ILE A 37 20.87 -14.82 11.00
CA ILE A 37 19.41 -14.80 11.11
C ILE A 37 18.91 -13.46 10.57
N LEU A 38 17.93 -13.49 9.64
CA LEU A 38 17.33 -12.31 9.05
C LEU A 38 15.99 -11.98 9.71
N VAL A 39 15.83 -10.73 10.16
CA VAL A 39 14.56 -10.20 10.68
C VAL A 39 14.17 -8.99 9.84
N GLY A 40 13.02 -9.04 9.20
CA GLY A 40 12.46 -7.94 8.41
C GLY A 40 11.38 -7.19 9.19
N LEU A 41 11.51 -5.87 9.28
CA LEU A 41 10.48 -4.96 9.78
C LEU A 41 9.88 -4.21 8.59
N THR A 42 8.57 -4.19 8.49
CA THR A 42 7.86 -3.41 7.47
C THR A 42 6.43 -3.12 7.89
N ALA A 43 5.98 -1.91 7.64
CA ALA A 43 4.56 -1.56 7.77
C ALA A 43 3.72 -2.16 6.62
N THR A 44 4.35 -2.51 5.50
CA THR A 44 3.68 -2.93 4.26
C THR A 44 4.50 -3.98 3.53
N PRO A 45 4.38 -5.27 3.91
CA PRO A 45 5.07 -6.34 3.18
C PRO A 45 4.59 -6.36 1.73
N LYS A 46 5.52 -6.52 0.80
CA LYS A 46 5.22 -6.69 -0.63
C LYS A 46 4.91 -8.13 -0.94
N THR A 47 3.87 -8.34 -1.70
CA THR A 47 3.42 -9.65 -2.19
C THR A 47 3.62 -9.82 -3.70
N ASP A 48 4.29 -8.85 -4.35
CA ASP A 48 4.59 -8.91 -5.79
C ASP A 48 5.49 -10.10 -6.12
N VAL A 49 5.26 -10.75 -7.25
CA VAL A 49 5.99 -11.96 -7.67
C VAL A 49 7.51 -11.75 -7.68
N ASP A 50 8.00 -10.56 -8.06
CA ASP A 50 9.43 -10.24 -8.16
C ASP A 50 10.01 -9.54 -6.93
N ARG A 51 9.17 -9.11 -6.01
CA ARG A 51 9.55 -8.36 -4.81
C ARG A 51 8.74 -8.82 -3.62
N ASN A 52 8.65 -10.14 -3.49
CA ASN A 52 7.92 -10.73 -2.41
C ASN A 52 8.76 -10.72 -1.15
N THR A 53 8.31 -9.98 -0.17
CA THR A 53 8.95 -9.91 1.15
C THR A 53 8.92 -11.28 1.84
N TYR A 54 7.84 -12.03 1.69
CA TYR A 54 7.69 -13.36 2.30
C TYR A 54 8.64 -14.39 1.69
N ASP A 55 8.78 -14.43 0.36
CA ASP A 55 9.75 -15.32 -0.32
C ASP A 55 11.19 -15.02 0.08
N PHE A 56 11.53 -13.73 0.25
CA PHE A 56 12.86 -13.33 0.68
C PHE A 56 13.21 -13.86 2.08
N PHE A 57 12.23 -13.89 3.00
CA PHE A 57 12.41 -14.40 4.35
C PHE A 57 12.03 -15.89 4.48
N GLU A 58 11.82 -16.61 3.37
CA GLU A 58 11.42 -18.01 3.32
C GLU A 58 10.15 -18.30 4.14
N MET A 59 9.17 -17.40 4.06
CA MET A 59 7.91 -17.46 4.80
C MET A 59 6.74 -17.77 3.88
N GLU A 60 5.66 -18.29 4.44
CA GLU A 60 4.42 -18.51 3.72
C GLU A 60 3.78 -17.16 3.34
N HIS A 61 3.30 -17.06 2.08
CA HIS A 61 2.72 -15.84 1.55
C HIS A 61 1.56 -15.33 2.41
N GLY A 62 1.62 -14.06 2.76
CA GLY A 62 0.56 -13.41 3.54
C GLY A 62 0.61 -13.70 5.05
N ILE A 63 1.53 -14.55 5.52
CA ILE A 63 1.64 -14.94 6.94
C ILE A 63 2.94 -14.41 7.54
N PRO A 64 2.96 -13.19 8.10
CA PRO A 64 4.12 -12.68 8.83
C PRO A 64 4.31 -13.46 10.14
N THR A 65 5.54 -13.51 10.65
CA THR A 65 5.81 -14.09 11.98
C THR A 65 5.03 -13.36 13.07
N TYR A 66 4.88 -12.05 12.93
CA TYR A 66 4.10 -11.20 13.81
C TYR A 66 3.50 -10.02 13.01
N ALA A 67 2.25 -9.72 13.25
CA ALA A 67 1.55 -8.56 12.70
C ALA A 67 0.95 -7.72 13.82
N TYR A 68 1.10 -6.41 13.73
CA TYR A 68 0.52 -5.44 14.65
C TYR A 68 -0.16 -4.35 13.84
N ASP A 69 -1.46 -4.44 13.71
CA ASP A 69 -2.23 -3.56 12.84
C ASP A 69 -2.58 -2.22 13.51
N TYR A 70 -2.96 -1.26 12.67
CA TYR A 70 -3.32 0.09 13.10
C TYR A 70 -4.53 0.09 14.05
N ASP A 71 -5.54 -0.72 13.75
CA ASP A 71 -6.78 -0.73 14.53
C ASP A 71 -6.55 -1.30 15.93
N THR A 72 -5.75 -2.36 16.04
CA THR A 72 -5.31 -2.88 17.34
C THR A 72 -4.55 -1.81 18.12
N ALA A 73 -3.61 -1.10 17.47
CA ALA A 73 -2.80 -0.07 18.11
C ALA A 73 -3.63 1.14 18.58
N VAL A 74 -4.68 1.49 17.84
CA VAL A 74 -5.55 2.64 18.15
C VAL A 74 -6.65 2.26 19.14
N TYR A 75 -7.42 1.20 18.85
CA TYR A 75 -8.69 0.95 19.54
C TYR A 75 -8.57 -0.11 20.65
N THR A 76 -7.54 -0.97 20.61
CA THR A 76 -7.34 -1.99 21.63
C THR A 76 -6.25 -1.58 22.63
N ASP A 77 -5.06 -1.26 22.12
CA ASP A 77 -3.89 -0.98 22.98
C ASP A 77 -3.74 0.51 23.30
N HIS A 78 -4.42 1.39 22.57
CA HIS A 78 -4.39 2.84 22.74
C HIS A 78 -2.99 3.44 22.73
N VAL A 79 -2.09 2.90 21.91
CA VAL A 79 -0.69 3.38 21.74
C VAL A 79 -0.55 4.32 20.55
N LEU A 80 -1.59 4.47 19.73
CA LEU A 80 -1.71 5.46 18.66
C LEU A 80 -3.04 6.21 18.80
N VAL A 81 -3.15 7.38 18.14
CA VAL A 81 -4.41 8.12 18.04
C VAL A 81 -5.09 7.90 16.71
N PRO A 82 -6.44 7.85 16.67
CA PRO A 82 -7.21 7.74 15.44
C PRO A 82 -7.12 9.02 14.60
N TYR A 83 -7.34 8.87 13.29
CA TYR A 83 -7.59 10.01 12.40
C TYR A 83 -9.08 10.29 12.26
N TYR A 84 -9.39 11.54 11.88
CA TYR A 84 -10.69 11.95 11.36
C TYR A 84 -10.46 12.67 10.04
N ASN A 85 -11.17 12.28 8.98
CA ASN A 85 -10.92 12.80 7.65
C ASN A 85 -12.02 13.72 7.14
N TYR A 86 -11.59 14.76 6.43
CA TYR A 86 -12.39 15.61 5.58
C TYR A 86 -12.02 15.33 4.13
N GLU A 87 -12.98 14.89 3.33
CA GLU A 87 -12.79 14.67 1.90
C GLU A 87 -13.49 15.82 1.15
N VAL A 88 -12.72 16.61 0.44
CA VAL A 88 -13.19 17.80 -0.25
C VAL A 88 -12.92 17.66 -1.74
N LYS A 89 -13.96 17.80 -2.55
CA LYS A 89 -13.89 17.79 -4.01
C LYS A 89 -14.15 19.18 -4.53
N THR A 90 -13.21 19.75 -5.27
CA THR A 90 -13.43 20.99 -6.02
C THR A 90 -13.76 20.65 -7.48
N LYS A 91 -14.42 21.58 -8.18
CA LYS A 91 -14.78 21.36 -9.58
C LYS A 91 -13.58 21.01 -10.44
N PHE A 92 -12.47 21.72 -10.28
CA PHE A 92 -11.30 21.50 -11.11
C PHE A 92 -10.53 20.23 -10.75
N THR A 93 -10.54 19.80 -9.49
CA THR A 93 -9.88 18.53 -9.08
C THR A 93 -10.63 17.31 -9.58
N GLU A 94 -11.96 17.40 -9.79
CA GLU A 94 -12.79 16.29 -10.28
C GLU A 94 -12.97 16.32 -11.78
N GLU A 95 -13.44 17.43 -12.32
CA GLU A 95 -13.86 17.54 -13.72
C GLU A 95 -12.77 18.09 -14.65
N GLY A 96 -11.72 18.74 -14.09
CA GLY A 96 -10.80 19.55 -14.87
C GLY A 96 -11.39 20.94 -15.17
N ILE A 97 -10.74 21.68 -16.06
CA ILE A 97 -11.18 23.04 -16.44
C ILE A 97 -11.79 22.98 -17.83
N HIS A 98 -13.08 23.22 -17.95
CA HIS A 98 -13.82 23.34 -19.21
C HIS A 98 -14.06 24.81 -19.53
N TYR A 99 -13.50 25.30 -20.64
CA TYR A 99 -13.61 26.71 -21.05
C TYR A 99 -15.06 27.19 -21.17
N ASP A 100 -15.93 26.37 -21.76
CA ASP A 100 -17.36 26.69 -21.98
C ASP A 100 -18.14 26.88 -20.67
N GLN A 101 -17.70 26.24 -19.60
CA GLN A 101 -18.33 26.26 -18.28
C GLN A 101 -17.83 27.37 -17.36
N LEU A 102 -16.82 28.14 -17.80
CA LEU A 102 -16.28 29.25 -17.03
C LEU A 102 -17.21 30.47 -17.07
N SER A 103 -17.17 31.30 -16.01
CA SER A 103 -17.82 32.61 -16.00
C SER A 103 -17.23 33.54 -17.05
N PRO A 104 -17.91 34.59 -17.50
CA PRO A 104 -17.36 35.55 -18.43
C PRO A 104 -16.01 36.17 -17.97
N GLU A 105 -15.89 36.42 -16.66
CA GLU A 105 -14.67 36.95 -16.06
C GLU A 105 -13.54 35.92 -16.08
N ASP A 106 -13.84 34.67 -15.75
CA ASP A 106 -12.86 33.58 -15.77
C ASP A 106 -12.46 33.20 -17.21
N LYS A 107 -13.35 33.35 -18.20
CA LYS A 107 -13.01 33.17 -19.62
C LYS A 107 -11.95 34.16 -20.08
N ALA A 108 -12.10 35.43 -19.72
CA ALA A 108 -11.12 36.44 -20.05
C ALA A 108 -9.74 36.12 -19.44
N ARG A 109 -9.70 35.69 -18.16
CA ARG A 109 -8.46 35.23 -17.51
C ARG A 109 -7.90 33.99 -18.15
N TYR A 110 -8.75 33.03 -18.49
CA TYR A 110 -8.33 31.80 -19.16
C TYR A 110 -7.70 32.08 -20.51
N GLU A 111 -8.26 33.01 -21.29
CA GLU A 111 -7.69 33.46 -22.55
C GLU A 111 -6.32 34.10 -22.34
N ASP A 112 -6.17 34.96 -21.33
CA ASP A 112 -4.89 35.60 -21.00
C ASP A 112 -3.82 34.60 -20.54
N ASP A 113 -4.21 33.59 -19.71
CA ASP A 113 -3.29 32.66 -19.07
C ASP A 113 -2.89 31.50 -19.99
N PHE A 114 -3.78 31.08 -20.92
CA PHE A 114 -3.64 29.83 -21.69
C PHE A 114 -3.58 30.00 -23.20
N ALA A 115 -3.71 31.22 -23.76
CA ALA A 115 -3.57 31.42 -25.18
C ALA A 115 -2.06 31.35 -25.60
N GLU A 116 -1.71 30.30 -26.32
CA GLU A 116 -0.38 30.18 -26.97
C GLU A 116 -0.59 30.05 -28.49
N ASP A 117 0.13 30.86 -29.27
CA ASP A 117 0.18 30.82 -30.75
C ASP A 117 -1.21 30.72 -31.44
N ASP A 118 -2.16 31.56 -31.06
CA ASP A 118 -3.56 31.59 -31.56
C ASP A 118 -4.40 30.31 -31.28
N THR A 119 -3.93 29.43 -30.40
CA THR A 119 -4.69 28.24 -29.97
C THR A 119 -5.05 28.34 -28.51
N LEU A 120 -6.35 28.18 -28.22
CA LEU A 120 -6.87 28.15 -26.86
C LEU A 120 -7.39 26.72 -26.54
N PRO A 121 -6.86 26.03 -25.51
CA PRO A 121 -7.36 24.73 -25.15
C PRO A 121 -8.81 24.85 -24.64
N THR A 122 -9.72 24.04 -25.15
CA THR A 122 -11.11 24.02 -24.70
C THR A 122 -11.32 23.23 -23.40
N PHE A 123 -10.36 22.35 -23.07
CA PHE A 123 -10.38 21.51 -21.89
C PHE A 123 -8.98 21.27 -21.33
N ILE A 124 -8.85 21.41 -20.02
CA ILE A 124 -7.65 21.05 -19.26
C ILE A 124 -7.98 19.94 -18.29
N PRO A 125 -7.38 18.75 -18.42
CA PRO A 125 -7.67 17.63 -17.54
C PRO A 125 -7.14 17.86 -16.11
N SER A 126 -7.85 17.31 -15.12
CA SER A 126 -7.51 17.46 -13.69
C SER A 126 -6.10 16.97 -13.34
N GLU A 127 -5.52 16.05 -14.13
CA GLU A 127 -4.16 15.54 -13.94
C GLU A 127 -3.06 16.59 -14.16
N LYS A 128 -3.36 17.68 -14.88
CA LYS A 128 -2.44 18.80 -15.09
C LYS A 128 -2.43 19.79 -13.93
N LEU A 129 -3.51 19.82 -13.12
CA LEU A 129 -3.58 20.66 -11.93
C LEU A 129 -2.52 20.24 -10.91
N ASN A 130 -1.96 21.23 -10.24
CA ASN A 130 -0.89 21.08 -9.24
C ASN A 130 0.43 20.50 -9.79
N LYS A 131 0.48 20.06 -11.06
CA LYS A 131 1.72 19.66 -11.75
C LYS A 131 2.30 20.81 -12.56
N PHE A 132 1.48 21.41 -13.42
CA PHE A 132 1.84 22.46 -14.34
C PHE A 132 0.94 23.68 -14.25
N ILE A 133 -0.31 23.50 -13.81
CA ILE A 133 -1.31 24.55 -13.64
C ILE A 133 -1.57 24.72 -12.16
N PHE A 134 -1.35 25.93 -11.67
CA PHE A 134 -1.46 26.30 -10.28
C PHE A 134 -2.55 27.35 -10.13
N ASN A 135 -3.70 26.94 -9.59
CA ASN A 135 -4.84 27.82 -9.41
C ASN A 135 -4.86 28.43 -8.00
N ALA A 136 -4.80 29.76 -7.93
CA ALA A 136 -4.78 30.48 -6.67
C ALA A 136 -6.03 30.23 -5.81
N ASN A 137 -7.20 30.19 -6.43
CA ASN A 137 -8.46 29.97 -5.72
C ASN A 137 -8.52 28.58 -5.06
N THR A 138 -8.10 27.52 -5.78
CA THR A 138 -7.99 26.16 -5.23
C THR A 138 -7.07 26.11 -4.00
N VAL A 139 -5.87 26.71 -4.10
CA VAL A 139 -4.91 26.72 -2.99
C VAL A 139 -5.43 27.54 -1.81
N ASP A 140 -6.04 28.70 -2.09
CA ASP A 140 -6.63 29.53 -1.04
C ASP A 140 -7.72 28.80 -0.28
N THR A 141 -8.59 28.09 -0.99
CA THR A 141 -9.66 27.26 -0.37
C THR A 141 -9.04 26.21 0.57
N VAL A 142 -7.98 25.50 0.14
CA VAL A 142 -7.29 24.51 0.98
C VAL A 142 -6.69 25.14 2.23
N LEU A 143 -6.05 26.30 2.09
CA LEU A 143 -5.39 26.98 3.21
C LEU A 143 -6.41 27.57 4.20
N GLN A 144 -7.50 28.18 3.69
CA GLN A 144 -8.58 28.71 4.54
C GLN A 144 -9.25 27.60 5.32
N ASP A 145 -9.60 26.50 4.65
CA ASP A 145 -10.22 25.34 5.25
C ASP A 145 -9.34 24.70 6.35
N LEU A 146 -8.03 24.57 6.10
CA LEU A 146 -7.08 24.12 7.11
C LEU A 146 -7.05 25.06 8.32
N MET A 147 -7.00 26.35 8.10
CA MET A 147 -6.89 27.34 9.19
C MET A 147 -8.18 27.47 9.99
N GLU A 148 -9.33 27.20 9.40
CA GLU A 148 -10.65 27.23 10.03
C GLU A 148 -10.94 25.97 10.83
N ARG A 149 -10.70 24.78 10.24
CA ARG A 149 -11.09 23.48 10.81
C ARG A 149 -9.95 22.69 11.43
N GLY A 150 -8.70 23.04 11.13
CA GLY A 150 -7.55 22.34 11.65
C GLY A 150 -7.45 22.39 13.16
N ILE A 151 -6.86 21.37 13.78
CA ILE A 151 -6.60 21.33 15.21
C ILE A 151 -5.70 22.50 15.59
N GLN A 152 -6.14 23.26 16.57
CA GLN A 152 -5.45 24.44 17.12
C GLN A 152 -4.70 24.09 18.40
N THR A 153 -3.61 24.80 18.67
CA THR A 153 -2.79 24.72 19.87
C THR A 153 -2.66 26.11 20.50
N ALA A 154 -1.84 26.26 21.53
CA ALA A 154 -1.58 27.54 22.20
C ALA A 154 -2.88 28.27 22.64
N GLY A 155 -3.80 27.54 23.27
CA GLY A 155 -5.07 28.12 23.73
C GLY A 155 -6.10 28.36 22.63
N GLY A 156 -5.91 27.78 21.43
CA GLY A 156 -6.77 28.00 20.25
C GLY A 156 -6.26 29.13 19.34
N ASP A 157 -5.14 29.77 19.66
CA ASP A 157 -4.63 30.94 18.92
C ASP A 157 -3.72 30.58 17.74
N ARG A 158 -3.32 29.30 17.62
CA ARG A 158 -2.35 28.86 16.62
C ARG A 158 -2.68 27.47 16.06
N ILE A 159 -2.60 27.33 14.74
CA ILE A 159 -2.70 26.00 14.13
C ILE A 159 -1.65 25.05 14.69
N GLY A 160 -2.02 23.80 14.97
CA GLY A 160 -1.11 22.76 15.39
C GLY A 160 -0.15 22.35 14.28
N LYS A 161 0.92 21.62 14.62
CA LYS A 161 1.89 21.13 13.62
C LYS A 161 1.17 20.42 12.49
N THR A 162 1.39 20.91 11.27
CA THR A 162 0.67 20.51 10.06
C THR A 162 1.65 20.09 8.97
N ILE A 163 1.39 19.00 8.27
CA ILE A 163 2.12 18.61 7.07
C ILE A 163 1.18 18.72 5.87
N ILE A 164 1.55 19.52 4.86
CA ILE A 164 0.88 19.58 3.57
C ILE A 164 1.72 18.79 2.56
N PHE A 165 1.16 17.73 2.00
CA PHE A 165 1.81 16.92 0.98
C PHE A 165 1.54 17.50 -0.41
N ALA A 166 2.53 18.16 -0.98
CA ALA A 166 2.43 18.81 -2.27
C ALA A 166 2.84 17.90 -3.43
N GLN A 167 2.33 18.18 -4.63
CA GLN A 167 2.55 17.37 -5.83
C GLN A 167 4.00 17.45 -6.33
N ASN A 168 4.61 18.65 -6.31
CA ASN A 168 5.98 18.91 -6.72
C ASN A 168 6.52 20.19 -6.04
N LYS A 169 7.81 20.48 -6.29
CA LYS A 169 8.51 21.63 -5.68
C LYS A 169 7.86 22.98 -6.00
N ARG A 170 7.38 23.17 -7.24
CA ARG A 170 6.68 24.40 -7.67
C ARG A 170 5.37 24.56 -6.95
N HIS A 171 4.61 23.46 -6.80
CA HIS A 171 3.37 23.44 -6.03
C HIS A 171 3.62 23.81 -4.56
N ALA A 172 4.67 23.22 -3.94
CA ALA A 172 5.02 23.53 -2.57
C ALA A 172 5.38 25.01 -2.36
N GLU A 173 6.13 25.59 -3.30
CA GLU A 173 6.46 27.01 -3.27
C GLU A 173 5.22 27.89 -3.45
N PHE A 174 4.36 27.54 -4.39
CA PHE A 174 3.12 28.28 -4.64
C PHE A 174 2.18 28.28 -3.41
N ILE A 175 2.05 27.14 -2.71
CA ILE A 175 1.29 27.05 -1.45
C ILE A 175 1.89 28.01 -0.41
N ARG A 176 3.21 28.02 -0.24
CA ARG A 176 3.91 28.93 0.68
C ARG A 176 3.65 30.40 0.36
N GLU A 177 3.76 30.78 -0.92
CA GLU A 177 3.51 32.15 -1.38
C GLU A 177 2.04 32.57 -1.17
N ARG A 178 1.09 31.65 -1.43
CA ARG A 178 -0.34 31.93 -1.20
C ARG A 178 -0.63 32.14 0.28
N PHE A 179 -0.07 31.33 1.16
CA PHE A 179 -0.21 31.49 2.61
C PHE A 179 0.28 32.86 3.06
N GLY A 180 1.47 33.30 2.62
CA GLY A 180 2.00 34.61 2.96
C GLY A 180 1.12 35.78 2.48
N LYS A 181 0.36 35.60 1.36
CA LYS A 181 -0.62 36.59 0.89
C LYS A 181 -1.90 36.60 1.70
N LEU A 182 -2.38 35.43 2.14
CA LEU A 182 -3.61 35.28 2.92
C LEU A 182 -3.43 35.67 4.41
N TYR A 183 -2.29 35.32 4.97
CA TYR A 183 -2.02 35.44 6.41
C TYR A 183 -0.70 36.20 6.70
N PRO A 184 -0.48 37.41 6.16
CA PRO A 184 0.78 38.16 6.32
C PRO A 184 1.10 38.49 7.78
N GLN A 185 0.07 38.62 8.62
CA GLN A 185 0.23 38.87 10.06
C GLN A 185 0.89 37.69 10.79
N LEU A 186 0.60 36.43 10.38
CA LEU A 186 1.20 35.25 10.99
C LEU A 186 2.69 35.11 10.60
N GLU A 187 3.02 35.39 9.35
CA GLU A 187 4.43 35.44 8.89
C GLU A 187 5.23 36.57 9.56
N THR A 188 4.57 37.69 9.87
CA THR A 188 5.21 38.80 10.61
C THR A 188 5.42 38.44 12.08
N GLN A 189 4.45 37.78 12.72
CA GLN A 189 4.52 37.40 14.11
C GLN A 189 5.49 36.22 14.34
N TYR A 190 5.49 35.27 13.42
CA TYR A 190 6.34 34.07 13.46
C TYR A 190 7.03 33.88 12.09
N PRO A 191 8.17 34.53 11.86
CA PRO A 191 8.90 34.39 10.59
C PRO A 191 9.19 32.92 10.27
N GLY A 192 8.77 32.48 9.08
CA GLY A 192 8.86 31.08 8.69
C GLY A 192 7.74 30.20 9.24
N PHE A 193 6.56 30.78 9.51
CA PHE A 193 5.36 30.05 9.95
C PHE A 193 5.07 28.85 9.08
N ILE A 194 5.16 29.02 7.76
CA ILE A 194 5.08 27.99 6.76
C ILE A 194 6.41 27.86 6.02
N GLN A 195 6.93 26.64 5.89
CA GLN A 195 8.18 26.36 5.19
C GLN A 195 8.03 25.21 4.20
N ARG A 196 8.74 25.32 3.08
CA ARG A 196 8.89 24.25 2.10
C ARG A 196 9.97 23.27 2.55
N VAL A 197 9.70 21.96 2.40
CA VAL A 197 10.61 20.86 2.75
C VAL A 197 10.79 19.96 1.54
N VAL A 198 11.87 20.15 0.80
CA VAL A 198 12.19 19.39 -0.42
C VAL A 198 13.67 18.96 -0.40
N CYS A 199 13.97 17.83 -1.08
CA CYS A 199 15.28 17.18 -1.00
C CYS A 199 16.47 18.03 -1.49
N ASP A 200 16.23 19.00 -2.36
CA ASP A 200 17.30 19.85 -2.93
C ASP A 200 17.58 21.10 -2.07
N ASP A 201 16.78 21.37 -1.07
CA ASP A 201 17.01 22.51 -0.20
C ASP A 201 18.14 22.20 0.81
N ALA A 202 19.22 22.96 0.76
CA ALA A 202 20.39 22.76 1.62
C ALA A 202 20.06 22.78 3.14
N TYR A 203 18.95 23.40 3.51
CA TYR A 203 18.49 23.54 4.90
C TYR A 203 17.30 22.65 5.24
N ALA A 204 16.88 21.74 4.35
CA ALA A 204 15.70 20.90 4.56
C ALA A 204 15.75 20.13 5.90
N GLN A 205 16.91 19.58 6.24
CA GLN A 205 17.08 18.86 7.53
C GLN A 205 16.94 19.79 8.72
N SER A 206 17.48 20.98 8.67
CA SER A 206 17.35 21.98 9.75
C SER A 206 15.89 22.42 9.93
N ILE A 207 15.15 22.61 8.84
CA ILE A 207 13.71 22.91 8.88
C ILE A 207 12.92 21.76 9.52
N ILE A 208 13.25 20.51 9.19
CA ILE A 208 12.64 19.33 9.82
C ILE A 208 12.95 19.29 11.33
N ASP A 209 14.19 19.57 11.73
CA ASP A 209 14.58 19.57 13.14
C ASP A 209 13.90 20.71 13.93
N ASP A 210 13.69 21.85 13.30
CA ASP A 210 12.89 22.94 13.85
C ASP A 210 11.39 22.57 13.93
N PHE A 211 10.87 21.87 12.91
CA PHE A 211 9.48 21.39 12.90
C PHE A 211 9.18 20.41 14.05
N LYS A 212 10.18 19.64 14.51
CA LYS A 212 10.05 18.74 15.68
C LYS A 212 9.91 19.50 17.00
N GLN A 213 10.21 20.80 17.04
CA GLN A 213 10.08 21.60 18.27
C GLN A 213 8.64 22.13 18.37
N PRO A 214 7.90 21.87 19.48
CA PRO A 214 6.48 22.19 19.57
C PRO A 214 6.15 23.67 19.35
N ASP A 215 6.94 24.58 19.92
CA ASP A 215 6.68 26.02 19.94
C ASP A 215 7.52 26.82 18.94
N LYS A 216 8.26 26.13 18.05
CA LYS A 216 9.13 26.78 17.06
C LYS A 216 8.55 26.67 15.65
N PRO A 217 8.62 27.73 14.82
CA PRO A 217 8.33 27.62 13.39
C PRO A 217 9.28 26.60 12.70
N PRO A 218 8.82 25.95 11.62
CA PRO A 218 7.52 26.09 11.00
C PRO A 218 6.43 25.37 11.78
N PHE A 219 5.21 25.95 11.73
CA PHE A 219 4.00 25.26 12.20
C PHE A 219 3.33 24.50 11.06
N ILE A 220 3.54 24.93 9.82
CA ILE A 220 3.10 24.25 8.61
C ILE A 220 4.34 23.89 7.77
N ALA A 221 4.55 22.60 7.53
CA ALA A 221 5.57 22.09 6.61
C ALA A 221 4.93 21.66 5.31
N VAL A 222 5.35 22.25 4.18
CA VAL A 222 4.88 21.84 2.83
C VAL A 222 5.92 20.92 2.22
N SER A 223 5.63 19.63 2.17
CA SER A 223 6.59 18.60 1.80
C SER A 223 6.35 17.99 0.43
N VAL A 224 7.45 17.70 -0.26
CA VAL A 224 7.47 16.84 -1.44
C VAL A 224 8.37 15.65 -1.13
N ASP A 225 7.75 14.51 -0.85
CA ASP A 225 8.35 13.20 -0.59
C ASP A 225 9.25 13.07 0.65
N MET A 226 9.83 14.14 1.18
CA MET A 226 10.77 14.09 2.30
C MET A 226 10.13 13.75 3.66
N MET A 227 8.92 14.22 3.91
CA MET A 227 8.21 13.97 5.17
C MET A 227 7.20 12.83 5.07
N ASP A 228 7.13 12.12 3.94
CA ASP A 228 6.24 10.97 3.76
C ASP A 228 6.65 9.81 4.69
N THR A 229 7.98 9.65 4.93
CA THR A 229 8.56 8.57 5.74
C THR A 229 9.65 9.10 6.69
N GLY A 230 9.96 8.34 7.75
CA GLY A 230 11.18 8.55 8.56
C GLY A 230 11.19 9.74 9.52
N ILE A 231 10.07 10.46 9.67
CA ILE A 231 9.98 11.60 10.59
C ILE A 231 9.04 11.27 11.74
N ASP A 232 9.50 11.53 12.95
CA ASP A 232 8.73 11.38 14.18
C ASP A 232 8.46 12.75 14.81
N VAL A 233 7.20 13.19 14.76
CA VAL A 233 6.70 14.46 15.32
C VAL A 233 5.39 14.18 16.04
N PRO A 234 5.43 13.86 17.34
CA PRO A 234 4.23 13.56 18.11
C PRO A 234 3.18 14.69 18.10
N GLU A 235 3.63 15.94 17.98
CA GLU A 235 2.79 17.13 17.94
C GLU A 235 2.08 17.35 16.59
N CYS A 236 2.36 16.53 15.58
CA CYS A 236 1.67 16.63 14.28
C CYS A 236 0.20 16.22 14.43
N VAL A 237 -0.71 17.17 14.20
CA VAL A 237 -2.15 16.98 14.40
C VAL A 237 -2.99 17.24 13.14
N ASN A 238 -2.40 17.79 12.08
CA ASN A 238 -3.10 18.02 10.82
C ASN A 238 -2.26 17.50 9.65
N LEU A 239 -2.88 16.78 8.74
CA LEU A 239 -2.31 16.32 7.47
C LEU A 239 -3.17 16.79 6.32
N VAL A 240 -2.57 17.37 5.29
CA VAL A 240 -3.27 17.81 4.08
C VAL A 240 -2.75 17.03 2.89
N PHE A 241 -3.60 16.23 2.28
CA PHE A 241 -3.30 15.47 1.08
C PHE A 241 -3.64 16.31 -0.15
N PHE A 242 -2.67 17.05 -0.65
CA PHE A 242 -2.80 17.90 -1.83
C PHE A 242 -2.01 17.35 -3.03
N LYS A 243 -1.85 16.03 -3.06
CA LYS A 243 -1.35 15.24 -4.18
C LYS A 243 -2.11 13.93 -4.31
N LYS A 244 -2.21 13.41 -5.55
CA LYS A 244 -2.77 12.08 -5.81
C LYS A 244 -1.77 11.00 -5.37
N VAL A 245 -2.14 10.18 -4.40
CA VAL A 245 -1.38 9.03 -3.93
C VAL A 245 -2.04 7.76 -4.45
N ARG A 246 -1.25 6.83 -5.00
CA ARG A 246 -1.77 5.59 -5.60
C ARG A 246 -1.09 4.34 -5.02
N SER A 247 0.01 4.50 -4.31
CA SER A 247 0.68 3.44 -3.55
C SER A 247 0.08 3.34 -2.16
N LYS A 248 -0.42 2.15 -1.79
CA LYS A 248 -0.97 1.83 -0.47
C LYS A 248 0.07 2.11 0.62
N THR A 249 1.28 1.59 0.43
CA THR A 249 2.41 1.79 1.34
C THR A 249 2.65 3.27 1.63
N LYS A 250 2.77 4.07 0.56
CA LYS A 250 3.01 5.52 0.70
C LYS A 250 1.86 6.22 1.40
N PHE A 251 0.63 5.85 1.09
CA PHE A 251 -0.56 6.43 1.70
C PHE A 251 -0.58 6.22 3.22
N TRP A 252 -0.38 4.97 3.67
CA TRP A 252 -0.36 4.65 5.09
C TRP A 252 0.86 5.22 5.83
N GLN A 253 2.01 5.29 5.18
CA GLN A 253 3.19 5.97 5.74
C GLN A 253 2.92 7.46 5.98
N MET A 254 2.20 8.12 5.06
CA MET A 254 1.79 9.52 5.22
C MET A 254 0.77 9.67 6.36
N ILE A 255 -0.25 8.83 6.45
CA ILE A 255 -1.20 8.79 7.57
C ILE A 255 -0.45 8.60 8.90
N GLY A 256 0.51 7.69 8.93
CA GLY A 256 1.34 7.40 10.09
C GLY A 256 2.09 8.61 10.68
N ARG A 257 2.18 9.73 9.96
CA ARG A 257 2.82 10.97 10.49
C ARG A 257 1.99 11.63 11.58
N GLY A 258 0.67 11.41 11.62
CA GLY A 258 -0.24 11.98 12.62
C GLY A 258 -0.53 11.07 13.82
N THR A 259 -0.23 9.78 13.73
CA THR A 259 -0.74 8.75 14.66
C THR A 259 -0.14 8.76 16.06
N ARG A 260 0.98 9.44 16.29
CA ARG A 260 1.71 9.39 17.56
C ARG A 260 0.91 9.98 18.71
N LEU A 261 0.96 9.33 19.88
CA LEU A 261 0.49 9.90 21.13
C LEU A 261 1.30 11.13 21.49
N CYS A 262 0.64 12.16 22.01
CA CYS A 262 1.29 13.33 22.57
C CYS A 262 0.49 13.83 23.79
N PRO A 263 0.61 13.19 24.97
CA PRO A 263 -0.19 13.53 26.14
C PRO A 263 0.07 14.95 26.68
N SER A 264 1.26 15.49 26.41
CA SER A 264 1.64 16.85 26.84
C SER A 264 1.10 17.95 25.95
N LEU A 265 0.57 17.61 24.74
CA LEU A 265 0.04 18.58 23.80
C LEU A 265 -1.40 18.90 24.16
N ALA A 266 -1.66 20.10 24.65
CA ALA A 266 -3.02 20.61 24.78
C ALA A 266 -3.47 21.22 23.44
N CYS A 267 -4.58 20.73 22.92
CA CYS A 267 -5.14 21.17 21.64
C CYS A 267 -6.66 21.17 21.68
N VAL A 268 -7.27 21.91 20.73
CA VAL A 268 -8.71 21.95 20.51
C VAL A 268 -8.99 21.68 19.04
N ASP A 269 -9.97 20.87 18.77
CA ASP A 269 -10.49 20.62 17.41
C ASP A 269 -11.91 21.15 17.23
N ALA A 270 -12.32 21.30 15.97
CA ALA A 270 -13.65 21.81 15.64
C ALA A 270 -14.77 20.76 15.85
N ILE A 271 -14.40 19.49 16.15
CA ILE A 271 -15.36 18.39 16.28
C ILE A 271 -16.03 18.43 17.66
N ASP A 272 -15.23 18.53 18.74
CA ASP A 272 -15.76 18.52 20.11
C ASP A 272 -15.60 19.85 20.85
N GLY A 273 -14.76 20.76 20.35
CA GLY A 273 -14.59 22.10 20.92
C GLY A 273 -13.92 22.15 22.30
N GLU A 274 -13.45 21.00 22.81
CA GLU A 274 -12.78 20.90 24.11
C GLU A 274 -11.27 21.09 23.97
N TYR A 275 -10.67 21.89 24.85
CA TYR A 275 -9.23 22.07 24.92
C TYR A 275 -8.60 20.97 25.78
N THR A 276 -8.16 19.90 25.14
CA THR A 276 -7.65 18.68 25.79
C THR A 276 -6.32 18.22 25.20
N GLY A 277 -5.77 17.11 25.66
CA GLY A 277 -4.66 16.44 25.02
C GLY A 277 -5.02 15.89 23.63
N LYS A 278 -4.02 15.54 22.85
CA LYS A 278 -4.19 14.96 21.51
C LYS A 278 -4.99 13.66 21.58
N ARG A 279 -6.26 13.69 21.17
CA ARG A 279 -7.17 12.52 21.11
C ARG A 279 -7.25 11.92 19.72
N ARG A 280 -7.00 12.74 18.68
CA ARG A 280 -7.06 12.40 17.26
C ARG A 280 -6.16 13.33 16.47
N PHE A 281 -6.03 13.09 15.20
CA PHE A 281 -5.48 14.05 14.24
C PHE A 281 -6.42 14.16 13.04
N LEU A 282 -6.35 15.26 12.31
CA LEU A 282 -7.21 15.53 11.16
C LEU A 282 -6.47 15.28 9.86
N ILE A 283 -7.19 14.75 8.88
CA ILE A 283 -6.73 14.59 7.51
C ILE A 283 -7.68 15.35 6.58
N PHE A 284 -7.12 16.22 5.75
CA PHE A 284 -7.83 16.94 4.69
C PHE A 284 -7.40 16.35 3.35
N ASP A 285 -8.30 15.69 2.64
CA ASP A 285 -8.03 15.08 1.33
C ASP A 285 -8.71 15.84 0.21
N TYR A 286 -7.91 16.55 -0.62
CA TYR A 286 -8.38 17.31 -1.79
C TYR A 286 -8.14 16.58 -3.11
N CYS A 287 -7.68 15.34 -3.06
CA CYS A 287 -7.29 14.59 -4.27
C CYS A 287 -7.98 13.23 -4.39
N GLY A 288 -9.04 12.99 -3.60
CA GLY A 288 -9.84 11.78 -3.64
C GLY A 288 -9.03 10.51 -3.32
N ASN A 289 -8.04 10.61 -2.44
CA ASN A 289 -7.19 9.47 -2.10
C ASN A 289 -7.97 8.44 -1.27
N PHE A 290 -8.78 8.89 -0.30
CA PHE A 290 -9.62 8.01 0.50
C PHE A 290 -10.66 7.28 -0.35
N GLU A 291 -11.34 7.98 -1.24
CA GLU A 291 -12.28 7.35 -2.17
C GLU A 291 -11.59 6.33 -3.06
N PHE A 292 -10.40 6.67 -3.58
CA PHE A 292 -9.61 5.75 -4.39
C PHE A 292 -9.27 4.46 -3.64
N PHE A 293 -8.79 4.55 -2.38
CA PHE A 293 -8.41 3.36 -1.59
C PHE A 293 -9.61 2.59 -1.06
N ARG A 294 -10.80 3.19 -0.90
CA ARG A 294 -12.05 2.46 -0.67
C ARG A 294 -12.45 1.59 -1.87
N GLN A 295 -12.25 2.10 -3.10
CA GLN A 295 -12.54 1.36 -4.32
C GLN A 295 -11.44 0.36 -4.68
N LYS A 296 -10.19 0.66 -4.35
CA LYS A 296 -8.99 -0.13 -4.66
C LYS A 296 -8.08 -0.22 -3.43
N PRO A 297 -8.41 -1.08 -2.45
CA PRO A 297 -7.68 -1.18 -1.19
C PRO A 297 -6.18 -1.44 -1.34
N ASN A 298 -5.78 -2.16 -2.39
CA ASN A 298 -4.37 -2.45 -2.69
C ASN A 298 -3.67 -1.38 -3.55
N GLY A 299 -4.38 -0.32 -3.92
CA GLY A 299 -3.84 0.73 -4.79
C GLY A 299 -3.52 0.23 -6.21
N TYR A 300 -2.57 0.90 -6.85
CA TYR A 300 -1.90 0.41 -8.06
C TYR A 300 -0.56 -0.28 -7.74
N GLU A 301 -0.36 -0.71 -6.52
CA GLU A 301 0.69 -1.71 -6.25
C GLU A 301 0.20 -2.98 -6.92
N SER A 302 0.70 -3.20 -8.13
CA SER A 302 0.23 -4.23 -9.01
C SER A 302 0.50 -5.59 -8.39
N ALA A 303 -0.53 -6.39 -8.34
CA ALA A 303 -0.42 -7.82 -8.07
C ALA A 303 0.43 -8.58 -9.10
N ASP A 304 1.01 -7.87 -10.11
CA ASP A 304 1.72 -8.45 -11.26
C ASP A 304 2.75 -7.49 -11.87
N THR A 305 3.53 -6.72 -11.11
CA THR A 305 4.64 -6.01 -11.75
C THR A 305 5.90 -6.84 -11.72
N LYS A 306 6.03 -7.67 -12.73
CA LYS A 306 7.33 -8.14 -13.21
C LYS A 306 8.28 -6.96 -13.31
N SER A 307 9.55 -7.15 -12.96
CA SER A 307 10.53 -6.09 -13.20
C SER A 307 10.48 -5.68 -14.68
N LEU A 308 10.84 -4.44 -14.98
CA LEU A 308 10.84 -3.99 -16.38
C LEU A 308 11.70 -4.90 -17.26
N SER A 309 12.84 -5.36 -16.74
CA SER A 309 13.73 -6.31 -17.40
C SER A 309 13.08 -7.68 -17.61
N GLU A 310 12.47 -8.22 -16.56
CA GLU A 310 11.72 -9.47 -16.64
C GLU A 310 10.55 -9.37 -17.61
N SER A 311 9.78 -8.27 -17.57
CA SER A 311 8.65 -8.05 -18.47
C SER A 311 9.09 -8.02 -19.94
N ILE A 312 10.23 -7.35 -20.24
CA ILE A 312 10.83 -7.32 -21.58
C ILE A 312 11.25 -8.72 -22.00
N PHE A 313 12.01 -9.41 -21.15
CA PHE A 313 12.45 -10.79 -21.41
C PHE A 313 11.28 -11.74 -21.69
N CYS A 314 10.26 -11.74 -20.85
CA CYS A 314 9.05 -12.54 -21.05
C CYS A 314 8.38 -12.26 -22.40
N LYS A 315 8.29 -10.99 -22.79
CA LYS A 315 7.67 -10.60 -24.07
C LYS A 315 8.53 -11.01 -25.25
N GLN A 316 9.85 -10.88 -25.19
CA GLN A 316 10.78 -11.36 -26.21
C GLN A 316 10.67 -12.87 -26.42
N VAL A 317 10.61 -13.65 -25.33
CA VAL A 317 10.39 -15.11 -25.38
C VAL A 317 9.06 -15.45 -26.06
N ARG A 318 7.97 -14.74 -25.70
CA ARG A 318 6.65 -14.98 -26.30
C ARG A 318 6.63 -14.64 -27.78
N ILE A 319 7.19 -13.50 -28.18
CA ILE A 319 7.31 -13.10 -29.59
C ILE A 319 8.15 -14.13 -30.36
N ALA A 320 9.31 -14.53 -29.84
CA ALA A 320 10.17 -15.52 -30.47
C ALA A 320 9.47 -16.89 -30.64
N ALA A 321 8.63 -17.27 -29.68
CA ALA A 321 7.84 -18.49 -29.78
C ALA A 321 6.68 -18.36 -30.80
N ALA A 322 5.97 -17.22 -30.85
CA ALA A 322 4.90 -16.99 -31.81
C ALA A 322 5.43 -16.96 -33.26
N LEU A 323 6.63 -16.41 -33.48
CA LEU A 323 7.27 -16.38 -34.81
C LEU A 323 7.73 -17.77 -35.32
N GLN A 324 7.49 -18.85 -34.58
CA GLN A 324 7.68 -20.23 -35.06
C GLN A 324 6.51 -20.70 -35.95
N ASP A 325 5.39 -20.00 -35.92
CA ASP A 325 4.26 -20.36 -36.78
C ASP A 325 4.63 -20.22 -38.26
N GLY A 326 4.16 -21.15 -39.08
CA GLY A 326 4.41 -21.18 -40.52
C GLY A 326 3.99 -19.92 -41.28
N VAL A 327 3.11 -19.11 -40.72
CA VAL A 327 2.73 -17.80 -41.26
C VAL A 327 3.93 -16.84 -41.31
N TYR A 328 4.90 -17.01 -40.38
CA TYR A 328 6.10 -16.17 -40.26
C TYR A 328 7.37 -16.88 -40.80
N ALA A 329 7.20 -17.79 -41.76
CA ALA A 329 8.35 -18.51 -42.35
C ALA A 329 9.24 -17.65 -43.29
N ASP A 330 8.87 -16.43 -43.57
CA ASP A 330 9.67 -15.46 -44.35
C ASP A 330 11.04 -15.20 -43.69
N GLU A 331 12.07 -15.00 -44.50
CA GLU A 331 13.45 -14.83 -44.04
C GLU A 331 13.60 -13.67 -43.09
N ASN A 332 12.87 -12.57 -43.26
CA ASN A 332 13.00 -11.38 -42.39
C ASN A 332 12.43 -11.68 -40.99
N TYR A 333 11.29 -12.38 -40.90
CA TYR A 333 10.73 -12.83 -39.62
C TYR A 333 11.64 -13.83 -38.91
N GLN A 334 12.23 -14.77 -39.63
CA GLN A 334 13.15 -15.76 -39.06
C GLN A 334 14.47 -15.12 -38.61
N ASN A 335 14.97 -14.10 -39.30
CA ASN A 335 16.11 -13.31 -38.87
C ASN A 335 15.77 -12.51 -37.58
N TRP A 336 14.62 -11.89 -37.50
CA TRP A 336 14.17 -11.21 -36.30
C TRP A 336 14.00 -12.17 -35.14
N ARG A 337 13.37 -13.31 -35.34
CA ARG A 337 13.29 -14.39 -34.35
C ARG A 337 14.68 -14.81 -33.83
N LYS A 338 15.63 -14.96 -34.73
CA LYS A 338 17.01 -15.28 -34.37
C LYS A 338 17.64 -14.21 -33.49
N ILE A 339 17.48 -12.95 -33.80
CA ILE A 339 17.95 -11.81 -32.98
C ILE A 339 17.33 -11.87 -31.57
N LEU A 340 16.01 -12.08 -31.47
CA LEU A 340 15.33 -12.17 -30.17
C LEU A 340 15.87 -13.35 -29.33
N THR A 341 16.02 -14.53 -29.91
CA THR A 341 16.52 -15.72 -29.22
C THR A 341 17.97 -15.58 -28.80
N GLU A 342 18.82 -14.96 -29.63
CA GLU A 342 20.21 -14.66 -29.28
C GLU A 342 20.30 -13.62 -28.16
N THR A 343 19.44 -12.62 -28.15
CA THR A 343 19.32 -11.64 -27.07
C THR A 343 18.93 -12.31 -25.75
N CYS A 344 17.85 -13.09 -25.74
CA CYS A 344 17.45 -13.84 -24.54
C CYS A 344 18.55 -14.78 -24.04
N ARG A 345 19.21 -15.49 -24.94
CA ARG A 345 20.33 -16.37 -24.57
C ARG A 345 21.52 -15.60 -23.98
N ALA A 346 21.85 -14.45 -24.54
CA ALA A 346 22.92 -13.60 -24.02
C ALA A 346 22.59 -13.08 -22.62
N GLU A 347 21.35 -12.69 -22.36
CA GLU A 347 20.89 -12.26 -21.06
C GLU A 347 20.97 -13.41 -20.02
N VAL A 348 20.56 -14.62 -20.39
CA VAL A 348 20.74 -15.82 -19.53
C VAL A 348 22.21 -16.13 -19.31
N GLY A 349 23.06 -15.96 -20.34
CA GLY A 349 24.50 -16.14 -20.26
C GLY A 349 25.22 -15.15 -19.35
N ALA A 350 24.65 -13.96 -19.16
CA ALA A 350 25.21 -12.91 -18.30
C ALA A 350 24.87 -13.11 -16.81
N LEU A 351 24.04 -14.08 -16.44
CA LEU A 351 23.69 -14.38 -15.05
C LEU A 351 24.92 -14.86 -14.27
N ASN A 352 25.12 -14.28 -13.09
CA ASN A 352 26.21 -14.67 -12.21
C ASN A 352 25.90 -16.01 -11.52
N PRO A 353 26.66 -17.11 -11.81
CA PRO A 353 26.40 -18.44 -11.26
C PRO A 353 26.67 -18.55 -9.75
N GLU A 354 27.36 -17.59 -9.16
CA GLU A 354 27.66 -17.58 -7.72
C GLU A 354 26.49 -17.09 -6.87
N LEU A 355 25.49 -16.43 -7.48
CA LEU A 355 24.30 -15.97 -6.76
C LEU A 355 23.42 -17.16 -6.37
N VAL A 356 22.93 -17.17 -5.13
CA VAL A 356 22.06 -18.23 -4.61
C VAL A 356 20.81 -18.38 -5.46
N SER A 357 20.18 -17.27 -5.85
CA SER A 357 19.01 -17.26 -6.74
C SER A 357 19.26 -17.96 -8.08
N VAL A 358 20.44 -17.76 -8.69
CA VAL A 358 20.83 -18.43 -9.93
C VAL A 358 21.15 -19.91 -9.67
N ARG A 359 21.77 -20.23 -8.53
CA ARG A 359 22.11 -21.61 -8.13
C ARG A 359 20.87 -22.46 -7.88
N LEU A 360 19.80 -21.88 -7.33
CA LEU A 360 18.52 -22.58 -7.13
C LEU A 360 17.88 -22.99 -8.47
N HIS A 361 18.07 -22.20 -9.53
CA HIS A 361 17.55 -22.46 -10.88
C HIS A 361 18.62 -22.93 -11.88
N ARG A 362 19.72 -23.46 -11.35
CA ARG A 362 20.91 -23.80 -12.14
C ARG A 362 20.62 -24.67 -13.36
N GLN A 363 19.75 -25.68 -13.24
CA GLN A 363 19.42 -26.57 -14.34
C GLN A 363 18.77 -25.83 -15.51
N ALA A 364 17.81 -24.95 -15.21
CA ALA A 364 17.16 -24.12 -16.22
C ALA A 364 18.16 -23.14 -16.86
N VAL A 365 18.97 -22.45 -16.05
CA VAL A 365 19.97 -21.49 -16.53
C VAL A 365 21.01 -22.18 -17.44
N GLU A 366 21.60 -23.29 -17.03
CA GLU A 366 22.56 -24.04 -17.84
C GLU A 366 21.94 -24.63 -19.13
N HIS A 367 20.64 -24.93 -19.10
CA HIS A 367 19.93 -25.40 -20.29
C HIS A 367 19.74 -24.27 -21.30
N TYR A 368 19.21 -23.11 -20.88
CA TYR A 368 18.92 -21.99 -21.77
C TYR A 368 20.13 -21.08 -22.09
N GLN A 369 21.31 -21.39 -21.60
CA GLN A 369 22.55 -20.82 -22.14
C GLN A 369 22.95 -21.45 -23.48
N LYS A 370 22.39 -22.62 -23.80
CA LYS A 370 22.74 -23.37 -25.04
C LYS A 370 21.88 -22.89 -26.21
N PRO A 371 22.50 -22.72 -27.41
CA PRO A 371 21.76 -22.30 -28.61
C PRO A 371 20.62 -23.24 -28.97
N GLU A 372 20.81 -24.54 -28.74
CA GLU A 372 19.87 -25.61 -29.11
C GLU A 372 18.54 -25.47 -28.37
N ALA A 373 18.53 -24.90 -27.16
CA ALA A 373 17.33 -24.70 -26.34
C ALA A 373 16.34 -23.70 -26.97
N PHE A 374 16.81 -22.82 -27.85
CA PHE A 374 16.00 -21.81 -28.51
C PHE A 374 15.61 -22.18 -29.96
N VAL A 375 16.06 -23.34 -30.48
CA VAL A 375 15.71 -23.77 -31.83
C VAL A 375 14.20 -23.99 -31.99
N SER A 376 13.59 -24.60 -30.96
CA SER A 376 12.13 -24.80 -30.89
C SER A 376 11.66 -24.56 -29.45
N LEU A 377 10.91 -23.51 -29.26
CA LEU A 377 10.35 -23.14 -27.94
C LEU A 377 8.96 -23.78 -27.79
N THR A 378 8.85 -24.74 -26.89
CA THR A 378 7.58 -25.38 -26.52
C THR A 378 6.84 -24.56 -25.44
N GLU A 379 5.58 -24.90 -25.13
CA GLU A 379 4.86 -24.29 -24.01
C GLU A 379 5.57 -24.53 -22.65
N THR A 380 6.23 -25.69 -22.51
CA THR A 380 7.04 -25.99 -21.32
C THR A 380 8.27 -25.09 -21.24
N ASP A 381 8.95 -24.87 -22.36
CA ASP A 381 10.10 -23.96 -22.42
C ASP A 381 9.73 -22.54 -22.07
N LYS A 382 8.61 -22.04 -22.65
CA LYS A 382 8.06 -20.74 -22.30
C LYS A 382 7.74 -20.66 -20.80
N GLY A 383 7.09 -21.67 -20.25
CA GLY A 383 6.77 -21.76 -18.83
C GLY A 383 7.99 -21.67 -17.93
N THR A 384 9.04 -22.44 -18.23
CA THR A 384 10.31 -22.47 -17.49
C THR A 384 11.06 -21.15 -17.62
N LEU A 385 11.22 -20.63 -18.85
CA LEU A 385 11.87 -19.33 -19.09
C LEU A 385 11.17 -18.18 -18.35
N MET A 386 9.84 -18.17 -18.34
CA MET A 386 9.07 -17.09 -17.73
C MET A 386 8.94 -17.20 -16.21
N LYS A 387 8.99 -18.41 -15.64
CA LYS A 387 8.83 -18.61 -14.19
C LYS A 387 10.14 -18.75 -13.43
N GLU A 388 11.15 -19.38 -14.03
CA GLU A 388 12.39 -19.71 -13.34
C GLU A 388 13.58 -18.84 -13.77
N VAL A 389 13.60 -18.38 -15.05
CA VAL A 389 14.74 -17.63 -15.59
C VAL A 389 14.49 -16.14 -15.63
N ALA A 390 13.31 -15.71 -16.10
CA ALA A 390 12.99 -14.30 -16.24
C ALA A 390 13.13 -13.47 -14.94
N PRO A 391 12.74 -13.98 -13.75
CA PRO A 391 12.95 -13.26 -12.49
C PRO A 391 14.42 -12.99 -12.15
N LEU A 392 15.35 -13.75 -12.75
CA LEU A 392 16.79 -13.60 -12.54
C LEU A 392 17.40 -12.52 -13.45
N ILE A 393 16.70 -12.12 -14.52
CA ILE A 393 17.21 -11.20 -15.54
C ILE A 393 17.23 -9.77 -15.01
N SER A 394 18.42 -9.18 -15.04
CA SER A 394 18.64 -7.77 -14.72
C SER A 394 19.39 -7.12 -15.87
N LEU A 395 18.73 -6.29 -16.65
CA LEU A 395 19.35 -5.54 -17.74
C LEU A 395 20.10 -4.32 -17.19
N ASP A 396 21.39 -4.24 -17.48
CA ASP A 396 22.27 -3.14 -17.06
C ASP A 396 22.07 -1.83 -17.84
N ASP A 397 21.11 -1.78 -18.75
CA ASP A 397 20.82 -0.58 -19.51
C ASP A 397 20.37 0.55 -18.57
N LYS A 398 21.10 1.66 -18.59
CA LYS A 398 20.87 2.82 -17.74
C LYS A 398 19.69 3.69 -18.22
N ASP A 399 19.26 3.52 -19.47
CA ASP A 399 18.14 4.28 -20.04
C ASP A 399 16.80 3.62 -19.70
N GLU A 400 16.22 3.98 -18.57
CA GLU A 400 14.92 3.49 -18.15
C GLU A 400 13.79 3.92 -19.09
N ALA A 401 13.92 5.06 -19.75
CA ALA A 401 12.92 5.56 -20.69
C ALA A 401 12.87 4.70 -21.96
N ALA A 402 14.03 4.32 -22.51
CA ALA A 402 14.12 3.40 -23.62
C ALA A 402 13.55 2.03 -23.29
N LYS A 403 13.85 1.47 -22.11
CA LYS A 403 13.27 0.20 -21.64
C LYS A 403 11.75 0.25 -21.52
N ARG A 404 11.20 1.34 -20.98
CA ARG A 404 9.74 1.51 -20.89
C ARG A 404 9.09 1.52 -22.26
N PHE A 405 9.73 2.15 -23.22
CA PHE A 405 9.26 2.16 -24.60
C PHE A 405 9.36 0.78 -25.24
N ASP A 406 10.48 0.07 -25.09
CA ASP A 406 10.65 -1.32 -25.54
C ASP A 406 9.55 -2.21 -24.98
N ASN A 407 9.33 -2.15 -23.66
CA ASN A 407 8.28 -2.91 -23.00
C ASN A 407 6.87 -2.60 -23.54
N PHE A 408 6.61 -1.34 -23.84
CA PHE A 408 5.35 -0.88 -24.43
C PHE A 408 5.16 -1.43 -25.84
N VAL A 409 6.18 -1.27 -26.72
CA VAL A 409 6.07 -1.73 -28.13
C VAL A 409 6.01 -3.25 -28.21
N TYR A 410 6.80 -4.00 -27.42
CA TYR A 410 6.67 -5.45 -27.34
C TYR A 410 5.26 -5.88 -26.86
N GLY A 411 4.64 -5.09 -25.98
CA GLY A 411 3.23 -5.31 -25.61
C GLY A 411 2.27 -5.13 -26.76
N LEU A 412 2.45 -4.11 -27.60
CA LEU A 412 1.67 -3.87 -28.81
C LEU A 412 1.84 -5.01 -29.82
N LEU A 413 3.08 -5.43 -30.07
CA LEU A 413 3.38 -6.57 -30.95
C LEU A 413 2.70 -7.87 -30.50
N LEU A 414 2.66 -8.13 -29.19
CA LEU A 414 1.95 -9.31 -28.65
C LEU A 414 0.43 -9.18 -28.78
N CYS A 415 -0.14 -7.97 -28.68
CA CYS A 415 -1.57 -7.79 -28.98
C CYS A 415 -1.91 -8.18 -30.41
N GLU A 416 -1.03 -7.87 -31.37
CA GLU A 416 -1.19 -8.30 -32.77
C GLU A 416 -1.00 -9.82 -32.94
N LEU A 417 0.09 -10.37 -32.40
CA LEU A 417 0.48 -11.78 -32.56
C LEU A 417 -0.51 -12.75 -31.91
N GLU A 418 -0.98 -12.40 -30.73
CA GLU A 418 -1.82 -13.30 -29.90
C GLU A 418 -3.30 -12.88 -29.88
N GLY A 419 -3.68 -11.81 -30.59
CA GLY A 419 -5.05 -11.31 -30.60
C GLY A 419 -5.55 -10.82 -29.26
N LEU A 420 -4.67 -10.23 -28.42
CA LEU A 420 -5.02 -9.79 -27.09
C LEU A 420 -5.84 -8.49 -27.11
N PRO A 421 -6.74 -8.28 -26.13
CA PRO A 421 -7.51 -7.04 -26.04
C PRO A 421 -6.58 -5.86 -25.72
N GLY A 422 -6.90 -4.67 -26.24
CA GLY A 422 -6.18 -3.43 -25.92
C GLY A 422 -5.35 -2.84 -27.06
N LEU A 423 -5.28 -3.48 -28.21
CA LEU A 423 -4.54 -3.02 -29.40
C LEU A 423 -4.87 -1.55 -29.76
N GLY A 424 -6.14 -1.20 -29.89
CA GLY A 424 -6.55 0.16 -30.22
C GLY A 424 -6.14 1.22 -29.20
N ARG A 425 -6.05 0.84 -27.92
CA ARG A 425 -5.52 1.73 -26.87
C ARG A 425 -4.00 1.91 -27.00
N ALA A 426 -3.27 0.83 -27.28
CA ALA A 426 -1.84 0.88 -27.51
C ALA A 426 -1.48 1.71 -28.73
N GLN A 427 -2.24 1.57 -29.84
CA GLN A 427 -2.09 2.38 -31.06
C GLN A 427 -2.32 3.87 -30.78
N LYS A 428 -3.36 4.24 -30.03
CA LYS A 428 -3.59 5.64 -29.60
C LYS A 428 -2.44 6.19 -28.77
N GLN A 429 -1.92 5.39 -27.84
CA GLN A 429 -0.77 5.78 -27.01
C GLN A 429 0.49 5.95 -27.85
N LEU A 430 0.74 5.08 -28.82
CA LEU A 430 1.87 5.20 -29.76
C LEU A 430 1.78 6.49 -30.58
N ARG A 431 0.61 6.79 -31.14
CA ARG A 431 0.34 8.05 -31.86
C ARG A 431 0.63 9.27 -30.99
N SER A 432 0.14 9.28 -29.76
CA SER A 432 0.38 10.37 -28.82
C SER A 432 1.87 10.54 -28.49
N THR A 433 2.59 9.43 -28.31
CA THR A 433 4.05 9.45 -28.07
C THR A 433 4.81 10.03 -29.27
N ALA A 434 4.41 9.65 -30.51
CA ALA A 434 5.00 10.18 -31.73
C ALA A 434 4.70 11.69 -31.88
N ALA A 435 3.47 12.13 -31.58
CA ALA A 435 3.12 13.55 -31.62
C ALA A 435 3.97 14.38 -30.63
N MET A 436 4.16 13.89 -29.40
CA MET A 436 5.03 14.55 -28.43
C MET A 436 6.50 14.61 -28.88
N LEU A 437 7.00 13.59 -29.61
CA LEU A 437 8.33 13.64 -30.20
C LEU A 437 8.41 14.68 -31.33
N GLU A 438 7.37 14.83 -32.15
CA GLU A 438 7.32 15.83 -33.19
C GLU A 438 7.42 17.25 -32.64
N GLU A 439 6.81 17.54 -31.49
CA GLU A 439 6.97 18.82 -30.78
C GLU A 439 8.44 19.15 -30.41
N LYS A 440 9.30 18.12 -30.34
CA LYS A 440 10.73 18.24 -30.09
C LYS A 440 11.60 18.26 -31.35
N ALA A 441 11.01 18.57 -32.51
CA ALA A 441 11.70 18.59 -33.80
C ALA A 441 12.88 19.54 -33.88
N THR A 442 13.05 20.47 -32.93
CA THR A 442 14.22 21.33 -32.80
C THR A 442 15.51 20.61 -32.36
N ILE A 443 15.35 19.39 -31.76
CA ILE A 443 16.47 18.55 -31.33
C ILE A 443 17.01 17.80 -32.56
N PRO A 444 18.33 17.91 -32.90
CA PRO A 444 18.87 17.32 -34.12
C PRO A 444 18.62 15.84 -34.29
N GLN A 445 18.66 15.04 -33.18
CA GLN A 445 18.40 13.62 -33.20
C GLN A 445 16.92 13.32 -33.53
N VAL A 446 15.97 14.10 -33.01
CA VAL A 446 14.56 14.02 -33.33
C VAL A 446 14.28 14.45 -34.75
N GLN A 447 14.90 15.57 -35.18
CA GLN A 447 14.78 16.09 -36.54
C GLN A 447 15.21 15.06 -37.59
N ALA A 448 16.28 14.29 -37.34
CA ALA A 448 16.76 13.24 -38.23
C ALA A 448 15.75 12.11 -38.44
N LYS A 449 14.83 11.87 -37.48
CA LYS A 449 13.81 10.81 -37.52
C LYS A 449 12.39 11.35 -37.75
N LEU A 450 12.25 12.64 -38.07
CA LEU A 450 10.96 13.30 -38.24
C LEU A 450 10.06 12.64 -39.31
N PRO A 451 10.56 12.15 -40.47
CA PRO A 451 9.73 11.42 -41.41
C PRO A 451 9.07 10.19 -40.80
N LEU A 452 9.81 9.37 -40.06
CA LEU A 452 9.29 8.20 -39.36
C LEU A 452 8.29 8.58 -38.24
N ILE A 453 8.62 9.62 -37.48
CA ILE A 453 7.75 10.12 -36.39
C ILE A 453 6.38 10.53 -36.95
N ARG A 454 6.34 11.20 -38.10
CA ARG A 454 5.10 11.59 -38.78
C ARG A 454 4.35 10.39 -39.35
N GLU A 455 5.07 9.45 -39.94
CA GLU A 455 4.51 8.22 -40.47
C GLU A 455 3.80 7.40 -39.38
N VAL A 456 4.39 7.26 -38.22
CA VAL A 456 3.81 6.54 -37.05
C VAL A 456 2.49 7.15 -36.58
N GLN A 457 2.21 8.40 -36.87
CA GLN A 457 0.96 9.07 -36.51
C GLN A 457 -0.19 8.76 -37.50
N THR A 458 0.09 8.18 -38.66
CA THR A 458 -0.92 7.86 -39.66
C THR A 458 -1.73 6.62 -39.35
N ASP A 459 -2.98 6.58 -39.78
CA ASP A 459 -3.81 5.37 -39.64
C ASP A 459 -3.24 4.20 -40.46
N GLU A 460 -2.65 4.49 -41.63
CA GLU A 460 -2.00 3.49 -42.48
C GLU A 460 -0.88 2.75 -41.75
N PHE A 461 -0.02 3.45 -41.00
CA PHE A 461 1.01 2.82 -40.19
C PHE A 461 0.41 1.99 -39.05
N LEU A 462 -0.50 2.58 -38.27
CA LEU A 462 -1.06 1.96 -37.06
C LEU A 462 -1.91 0.74 -37.35
N THR A 463 -2.56 0.66 -38.53
CA THR A 463 -3.39 -0.48 -38.93
C THR A 463 -2.71 -1.37 -39.96
N SER A 464 -1.42 -1.22 -40.20
CA SER A 464 -0.67 -1.98 -41.20
C SER A 464 -0.55 -3.48 -40.86
N HIS A 465 -0.67 -3.85 -39.58
CA HIS A 465 -0.38 -5.20 -39.08
C HIS A 465 1.03 -5.72 -39.41
N ASP A 466 1.94 -4.83 -39.80
CA ASP A 466 3.32 -5.16 -40.16
C ASP A 466 4.22 -5.11 -38.91
N LEU A 467 4.47 -6.31 -38.33
CA LEU A 467 5.25 -6.45 -37.11
C LEU A 467 6.71 -5.99 -37.28
N LEU A 468 7.31 -6.22 -38.46
CA LEU A 468 8.70 -5.81 -38.72
C LEU A 468 8.83 -4.28 -38.75
N ARG A 469 7.83 -3.60 -39.29
CA ARG A 469 7.77 -2.14 -39.32
C ARG A 469 7.62 -1.53 -37.91
N PHE A 470 6.86 -2.19 -37.04
CA PHE A 470 6.78 -1.78 -35.63
C PHE A 470 8.10 -2.04 -34.90
N GLU A 471 8.81 -3.13 -35.19
CA GLU A 471 10.12 -3.42 -34.61
C GLU A 471 11.18 -2.42 -35.09
N GLU A 472 11.21 -2.10 -36.37
CA GLU A 472 12.10 -1.06 -36.92
C GLU A 472 11.84 0.29 -36.25
N MET A 473 10.57 0.70 -36.16
CA MET A 473 10.16 1.91 -35.44
C MET A 473 10.64 1.89 -33.97
N ARG A 474 10.50 0.76 -33.26
CA ARG A 474 10.96 0.63 -31.89
C ARG A 474 12.47 0.91 -31.79
N GLN A 475 13.27 0.29 -32.63
CA GLN A 475 14.73 0.45 -32.66
C GLN A 475 15.14 1.89 -32.93
N GLU A 476 14.47 2.54 -33.88
CA GLU A 476 14.80 3.89 -34.33
C GLU A 476 14.37 4.97 -33.32
N LEU A 477 13.27 4.78 -32.58
CA LEU A 477 12.72 5.80 -31.70
C LEU A 477 13.07 5.61 -30.22
N ARG A 478 13.49 4.40 -29.79
CA ARG A 478 13.76 4.13 -28.37
C ARG A 478 14.72 5.11 -27.69
N GLU A 479 15.78 5.51 -28.38
CA GLU A 479 16.78 6.45 -27.85
C GLU A 479 16.28 7.90 -27.80
N LEU A 480 15.17 8.21 -28.49
CA LEU A 480 14.58 9.54 -28.49
C LEU A 480 13.62 9.79 -27.33
N ILE A 481 13.12 8.72 -26.71
CA ILE A 481 12.13 8.80 -25.62
C ILE A 481 12.68 9.57 -24.41
N LYS A 482 13.98 9.55 -24.17
CA LYS A 482 14.62 10.38 -23.13
C LYS A 482 14.28 11.88 -23.26
N PHE A 483 14.12 12.39 -24.49
CA PHE A 483 13.75 13.78 -24.73
C PHE A 483 12.30 14.11 -24.37
N LEU A 484 11.46 13.09 -24.20
CA LEU A 484 10.11 13.25 -23.65
C LEU A 484 10.12 13.27 -22.11
N VAL A 485 11.06 12.55 -21.49
CA VAL A 485 11.20 12.51 -20.02
C VAL A 485 11.79 13.83 -19.53
N ASP A 486 12.78 14.36 -20.22
CA ASP A 486 13.36 15.69 -19.95
C ASP A 486 12.35 16.83 -20.25
N GLY A 487 11.36 16.58 -21.10
CA GLY A 487 10.31 17.53 -21.45
C GLY A 487 9.23 17.76 -20.38
N VAL A 488 9.21 16.97 -19.30
CA VAL A 488 8.37 17.24 -18.10
C VAL A 488 8.87 18.50 -17.39
N GLU A 489 10.14 18.87 -17.52
CA GLU A 489 10.66 20.18 -17.06
C GLU A 489 10.40 21.33 -18.04
N GLY A 490 9.99 21.05 -19.29
CA GLY A 490 9.82 22.06 -20.35
C GLY A 490 8.44 22.72 -20.45
N GLN A 491 7.40 22.18 -19.83
CA GLN A 491 6.12 22.90 -19.76
C GLN A 491 6.25 24.09 -18.82
N LYS A 492 6.06 25.29 -19.33
CA LYS A 492 6.02 26.51 -18.51
C LYS A 492 4.88 26.35 -17.50
N PRO A 493 5.13 26.62 -16.21
CA PRO A 493 4.05 26.62 -15.23
C PRO A 493 3.08 27.74 -15.54
N VAL A 494 1.80 27.44 -15.56
CA VAL A 494 0.74 28.44 -15.67
C VAL A 494 0.15 28.69 -14.29
N TYR A 495 0.14 29.96 -13.89
CA TYR A 495 -0.46 30.42 -12.65
C TYR A 495 -1.74 31.18 -12.98
N THR A 496 -2.86 30.71 -12.45
CA THR A 496 -4.17 31.25 -12.72
C THR A 496 -4.95 31.51 -11.42
N ALA A 497 -6.07 32.22 -11.50
CA ALA A 497 -6.93 32.54 -10.38
C ALA A 497 -8.42 32.35 -10.73
N LEU A 498 -8.72 31.27 -11.44
CA LEU A 498 -10.08 30.91 -11.82
C LEU A 498 -10.89 30.44 -10.61
N ALA A 499 -12.17 30.74 -10.59
CA ALA A 499 -13.08 30.30 -9.52
C ALA A 499 -13.24 28.78 -9.54
N ASP A 500 -12.88 28.11 -8.42
CA ASP A 500 -12.94 26.66 -8.24
C ASP A 500 -13.85 26.30 -7.08
N PRO A 501 -15.17 26.19 -7.32
CA PRO A 501 -16.12 25.94 -6.26
C PRO A 501 -15.98 24.52 -5.68
N VAL A 502 -16.17 24.39 -4.37
CA VAL A 502 -16.32 23.11 -3.70
C VAL A 502 -17.63 22.46 -4.16
N LEU A 503 -17.56 21.25 -4.70
CA LEU A 503 -18.72 20.49 -5.17
C LEU A 503 -19.29 19.60 -4.07
N GLU A 504 -18.42 18.93 -3.33
CA GLU A 504 -18.81 17.96 -2.31
C GLU A 504 -17.80 18.01 -1.16
N GLN A 505 -18.34 17.90 0.04
CA GLN A 505 -17.55 17.70 1.24
C GLN A 505 -18.18 16.57 2.05
N THR A 506 -17.36 15.57 2.37
CA THR A 506 -17.75 14.46 3.25
C THR A 506 -16.75 14.34 4.38
N GLU A 507 -17.20 13.85 5.52
CA GLU A 507 -16.39 13.77 6.73
C GLU A 507 -16.67 12.50 7.53
N GLY A 508 -15.69 12.06 8.33
CA GLY A 508 -15.80 10.92 9.24
C GLY A 508 -15.91 9.56 8.59
N LYS A 509 -15.69 9.44 7.27
CA LYS A 509 -15.63 8.14 6.60
C LYS A 509 -14.26 7.54 6.78
N THR A 510 -14.10 6.68 7.78
CA THR A 510 -12.88 5.89 7.94
C THR A 510 -12.65 4.99 6.72
N LEU A 511 -11.39 4.81 6.36
CA LEU A 511 -10.98 3.63 5.62
C LEU A 511 -10.91 2.50 6.64
N ASP A 512 -11.46 1.33 6.32
CA ASP A 512 -10.87 0.14 6.87
C ASP A 512 -9.37 0.27 6.66
N SER A 513 -8.59 0.10 7.71
CA SER A 513 -7.12 0.10 7.65
C SER A 513 -6.60 -0.99 6.73
N GLY A 514 -7.53 -1.77 6.22
CA GLY A 514 -7.53 -2.70 5.09
C GLY A 514 -6.14 -3.04 4.57
N TYR A 515 -5.21 -3.40 5.44
CA TYR A 515 -4.44 -4.57 5.14
C TYR A 515 -5.49 -5.67 5.11
N ASP A 516 -6.01 -5.87 3.91
CA ASP A 516 -6.62 -7.11 3.58
C ASP A 516 -5.49 -8.17 3.66
N PHE A 517 -5.12 -8.53 4.86
CA PHE A 517 -4.79 -9.89 5.15
C PHE A 517 -6.13 -10.58 4.92
N GLY A 518 -6.46 -10.69 3.62
CA GLY A 518 -7.78 -10.86 3.04
C GLY A 518 -8.47 -12.10 3.41
N GLU A 519 -8.36 -12.52 4.66
CA GLU A 519 -9.00 -13.70 5.11
C GLU A 519 -10.25 -13.32 5.88
N TYR A 520 -11.35 -13.82 5.40
CA TYR A 520 -12.65 -13.88 6.06
C TYR A 520 -12.53 -14.07 7.58
N ARG A 521 -11.56 -14.87 8.06
CA ARG A 521 -11.23 -15.08 9.49
C ARG A 521 -10.98 -13.77 10.24
N GLU A 522 -10.23 -12.84 9.66
CA GLU A 522 -9.88 -11.58 10.32
C GLU A 522 -11.05 -10.60 10.38
N ARG A 523 -11.87 -10.55 9.32
CA ARG A 523 -13.11 -9.77 9.35
C ARG A 523 -14.03 -10.23 10.45
N VAL A 524 -14.17 -11.55 10.59
CA VAL A 524 -14.98 -12.15 11.66
C VAL A 524 -14.38 -11.86 13.03
N ASN A 525 -13.08 -12.05 13.21
CA ASN A 525 -12.42 -11.78 14.49
C ASN A 525 -12.54 -10.30 14.89
N ARG A 526 -12.32 -9.38 13.93
CA ARG A 526 -12.47 -7.94 14.14
C ARG A 526 -13.91 -7.61 14.55
N TYR A 527 -14.87 -8.07 13.78
CA TYR A 527 -16.29 -7.86 14.10
C TYR A 527 -16.64 -8.29 15.53
N ILE A 528 -16.18 -9.47 15.94
CA ILE A 528 -16.42 -9.99 17.28
C ILE A 528 -15.81 -9.08 18.36
N MET A 529 -14.61 -8.54 18.12
CA MET A 529 -13.94 -7.66 19.09
C MET A 529 -14.59 -6.27 19.17
N GLU A 530 -14.92 -5.68 18.04
CA GLU A 530 -15.53 -4.34 17.96
C GLU A 530 -16.96 -4.32 18.54
N HIS A 531 -17.72 -5.41 18.36
CA HIS A 531 -19.11 -5.50 18.80
C HIS A 531 -19.28 -6.33 20.09
N ARG A 532 -18.22 -6.46 20.88
CA ARG A 532 -18.21 -7.24 22.13
C ARG A 532 -19.28 -6.78 23.12
N SER A 533 -19.56 -5.47 23.20
CA SER A 533 -20.55 -4.87 24.09
C SER A 533 -21.89 -4.56 23.41
N ASP A 534 -21.91 -4.39 22.09
CA ASP A 534 -23.05 -3.84 21.36
C ASP A 534 -23.96 -4.93 20.79
N THR A 535 -23.39 -6.04 20.34
CA THR A 535 -24.17 -7.19 19.87
C THR A 535 -24.57 -8.07 21.02
N LEU A 536 -25.88 -8.20 21.26
CA LEU A 536 -26.44 -8.94 22.39
C LEU A 536 -25.93 -10.40 22.43
N ALA A 537 -25.85 -11.06 21.29
CA ALA A 537 -25.35 -12.44 21.17
C ALA A 537 -23.88 -12.57 21.63
N ILE A 538 -23.01 -11.62 21.22
CA ILE A 538 -21.60 -11.61 21.60
C ILE A 538 -21.47 -11.32 23.10
N HIS A 539 -22.18 -10.33 23.60
CA HIS A 539 -22.18 -9.97 25.02
C HIS A 539 -22.64 -11.14 25.91
N LYS A 540 -23.72 -11.85 25.56
CA LYS A 540 -24.16 -13.03 26.29
C LYS A 540 -23.05 -14.10 26.42
N LEU A 541 -22.33 -14.32 25.32
CA LEU A 541 -21.25 -15.30 25.30
C LEU A 541 -20.09 -14.89 26.21
N THR A 542 -19.74 -13.60 26.28
CA THR A 542 -18.72 -13.13 27.22
C THR A 542 -19.14 -13.26 28.68
N GLN A 543 -20.45 -13.23 28.94
CA GLN A 543 -21.05 -13.41 30.29
C GLN A 543 -21.41 -14.86 30.64
N ASN A 544 -20.94 -15.83 29.84
CA ASN A 544 -21.26 -17.28 30.02
C ASN A 544 -22.75 -17.61 29.94
N ILE A 545 -23.52 -16.80 29.22
CA ILE A 545 -24.98 -17.01 29.05
C ILE A 545 -25.20 -17.74 27.71
N PRO A 546 -26.02 -18.86 27.71
CA PRO A 546 -26.36 -19.55 26.49
C PRO A 546 -27.11 -18.68 25.50
N LEU A 547 -26.93 -18.93 24.20
CA LEU A 547 -27.63 -18.20 23.12
C LEU A 547 -29.10 -18.68 23.01
N SER A 548 -29.99 -17.76 22.74
CA SER A 548 -31.30 -18.07 22.20
C SER A 548 -31.22 -18.42 20.72
N ARG A 549 -32.29 -18.99 20.17
CA ARG A 549 -32.37 -19.27 18.72
C ARG A 549 -32.25 -17.99 17.86
N GLY A 550 -32.79 -16.86 18.37
CA GLY A 550 -32.64 -15.57 17.69
C GLY A 550 -31.21 -15.08 17.64
N ASP A 551 -30.50 -15.15 18.78
CA ASP A 551 -29.08 -14.75 18.87
C ASP A 551 -28.20 -15.61 17.92
N TYR A 552 -28.49 -16.91 17.82
CA TYR A 552 -27.75 -17.80 16.94
C TYR A 552 -27.98 -17.49 15.47
N THR A 553 -29.23 -17.18 15.09
CA THR A 553 -29.58 -16.80 13.70
C THR A 553 -28.95 -15.44 13.32
N GLU A 554 -28.87 -14.51 14.27
CA GLU A 554 -28.17 -13.23 14.08
C GLU A 554 -26.67 -13.46 13.80
N LEU A 555 -25.99 -14.25 14.61
CA LEU A 555 -24.57 -14.58 14.37
C LEU A 555 -24.37 -15.35 13.05
N GLU A 556 -25.26 -16.28 12.71
CA GLU A 556 -25.21 -16.98 11.44
C GLU A 556 -25.32 -15.99 10.29
N HIS A 557 -26.28 -15.07 10.33
CA HIS A 557 -26.46 -14.05 9.29
C HIS A 557 -25.23 -13.16 9.16
N ILE A 558 -24.71 -12.65 10.26
CA ILE A 558 -23.52 -11.79 10.28
C ILE A 558 -22.33 -12.54 9.66
N PHE A 559 -22.04 -13.76 10.11
CA PHE A 559 -20.84 -14.47 9.66
C PHE A 559 -20.97 -15.05 8.25
N THR A 560 -22.17 -15.38 7.78
CA THR A 560 -22.35 -16.08 6.51
C THR A 560 -23.06 -15.25 5.42
N CYS A 561 -23.45 -14.00 5.72
CA CYS A 561 -24.12 -13.12 4.76
C CYS A 561 -23.53 -11.71 4.74
N GLU A 562 -23.15 -11.14 5.89
CA GLU A 562 -22.60 -9.77 5.96
C GLU A 562 -21.08 -9.75 5.81
N LEU A 563 -20.37 -10.62 6.54
CA LEU A 563 -18.91 -10.66 6.55
C LEU A 563 -18.32 -11.59 5.48
N GLY A 564 -19.11 -12.52 4.94
CA GLY A 564 -18.70 -13.47 3.92
C GLY A 564 -19.78 -14.49 3.61
N SER A 565 -19.41 -15.63 3.01
CA SER A 565 -20.32 -16.71 2.65
C SER A 565 -20.23 -17.91 3.62
N LYS A 566 -21.17 -18.85 3.52
CA LYS A 566 -21.09 -20.13 4.27
C LYS A 566 -19.86 -20.95 3.89
N GLU A 567 -19.47 -20.87 2.64
CA GLU A 567 -18.27 -21.52 2.11
C GLU A 567 -17.00 -20.93 2.70
N ASP A 568 -16.95 -19.59 2.88
CA ASP A 568 -15.84 -18.90 3.54
C ASP A 568 -15.74 -19.32 5.01
N TYR A 569 -16.88 -19.40 5.72
CA TYR A 569 -16.91 -19.88 7.10
C TYR A 569 -16.39 -21.32 7.20
N ALA A 570 -16.89 -22.22 6.36
CA ALA A 570 -16.50 -23.64 6.36
C ALA A 570 -15.01 -23.82 6.02
N ARG A 571 -14.48 -23.01 5.09
CA ARG A 571 -13.04 -23.02 4.73
C ARG A 571 -12.16 -22.60 5.90
N GLU A 572 -12.50 -21.50 6.59
CA GLU A 572 -11.64 -20.90 7.60
C GLU A 572 -11.83 -21.50 9.01
N PHE A 573 -13.05 -21.82 9.38
CA PHE A 573 -13.40 -22.27 10.73
C PHE A 573 -13.89 -23.72 10.77
N ARG A 574 -14.03 -24.37 9.62
CA ARG A 574 -14.55 -25.74 9.48
C ARG A 574 -15.92 -25.86 10.15
N ASP A 575 -16.10 -26.88 10.99
CA ASP A 575 -17.35 -27.15 11.73
C ASP A 575 -17.37 -26.48 13.11
N THR A 576 -16.57 -25.44 13.35
CA THR A 576 -16.54 -24.75 14.64
C THR A 576 -17.88 -24.03 14.87
N PRO A 577 -18.63 -24.34 15.95
CA PRO A 577 -19.86 -23.61 16.27
C PRO A 577 -19.61 -22.11 16.45
N PHE A 578 -20.51 -21.24 15.96
CA PHE A 578 -20.40 -19.79 16.04
C PHE A 578 -20.12 -19.28 17.45
N GLY A 579 -20.82 -19.82 18.46
CA GLY A 579 -20.63 -19.41 19.83
C GLY A 579 -19.25 -19.78 20.39
N LEU A 580 -18.66 -20.92 20.00
CA LEU A 580 -17.28 -21.25 20.38
C LEU A 580 -16.25 -20.34 19.69
N LEU A 581 -16.51 -19.98 18.45
CA LEU A 581 -15.65 -19.02 17.74
C LEU A 581 -15.67 -17.65 18.44
N VAL A 582 -16.87 -17.14 18.72
CA VAL A 582 -17.03 -15.87 19.45
C VAL A 582 -16.34 -15.95 20.82
N ARG A 583 -16.55 -17.03 21.57
CA ARG A 583 -15.94 -17.22 22.89
C ARG A 583 -14.40 -17.28 22.82
N LYS A 584 -13.86 -17.89 21.78
CA LYS A 584 -12.41 -17.97 21.55
C LYS A 584 -11.81 -16.59 21.26
N VAL A 585 -12.51 -15.73 20.54
CA VAL A 585 -12.06 -14.40 20.13
C VAL A 585 -12.36 -13.36 21.22
N ALA A 586 -13.62 -13.19 21.60
CA ALA A 586 -14.05 -12.20 22.59
C ALA A 586 -13.65 -12.56 24.03
N LYS A 587 -13.35 -13.87 24.27
CA LYS A 587 -12.97 -14.43 25.57
C LYS A 587 -14.13 -14.39 26.58
N LEU A 588 -13.87 -14.81 27.82
CA LEU A 588 -14.84 -14.76 28.91
C LEU A 588 -14.48 -13.64 29.87
N ASP A 589 -15.47 -12.89 30.34
CA ASP A 589 -15.24 -11.86 31.32
C ASP A 589 -14.82 -12.45 32.66
N HIS A 590 -13.96 -11.75 33.39
CA HIS A 590 -13.42 -12.19 34.67
C HIS A 590 -14.53 -12.58 35.69
N ASP A 591 -15.50 -11.67 35.85
CA ASP A 591 -16.58 -11.89 36.81
C ASP A 591 -17.45 -13.09 36.42
N ALA A 592 -17.71 -13.30 35.13
CA ALA A 592 -18.45 -14.46 34.61
C ALA A 592 -17.67 -15.77 34.82
N ALA A 593 -16.35 -15.77 34.63
CA ALA A 593 -15.48 -16.89 34.91
C ALA A 593 -15.46 -17.22 36.40
N MET A 594 -15.26 -16.22 37.25
CA MET A 594 -15.28 -16.37 38.72
C MET A 594 -16.62 -16.90 39.21
N GLN A 595 -17.73 -16.39 38.68
CA GLN A 595 -19.09 -16.89 39.04
C GLN A 595 -19.30 -18.35 38.65
N ALA A 596 -18.86 -18.78 37.46
CA ALA A 596 -18.98 -20.17 37.02
C ALA A 596 -18.28 -21.15 37.96
N PHE A 597 -17.14 -20.75 38.54
CA PHE A 597 -16.35 -21.58 39.46
C PHE A 597 -16.52 -21.21 40.94
N SER A 598 -17.50 -20.37 41.29
CA SER A 598 -17.74 -19.88 42.65
C SER A 598 -17.90 -20.98 43.68
N LYS A 599 -18.51 -22.11 43.29
CA LYS A 599 -18.65 -23.31 44.13
C LYS A 599 -17.30 -23.82 44.66
N PHE A 600 -16.27 -23.83 43.82
CA PHE A 600 -14.93 -24.34 44.20
C PHE A 600 -14.08 -23.27 44.90
N ILE A 601 -14.26 -22.00 44.58
CA ILE A 601 -13.51 -20.93 45.22
C ILE A 601 -13.94 -20.73 46.68
N ASN A 602 -15.25 -20.92 46.95
CA ASN A 602 -15.85 -20.74 48.28
C ASN A 602 -15.96 -22.06 49.06
N ASP A 603 -15.38 -23.16 48.56
CA ASP A 603 -15.43 -24.46 49.19
C ASP A 603 -14.32 -24.59 50.25
N GLU A 604 -14.68 -24.50 51.53
CA GLU A 604 -13.77 -24.63 52.68
C GLU A 604 -13.13 -26.03 52.78
N SER A 605 -13.63 -27.03 52.08
CA SER A 605 -13.06 -28.38 52.06
C SER A 605 -11.86 -28.53 51.13
N LEU A 606 -11.63 -27.57 50.19
CA LEU A 606 -10.52 -27.61 49.28
C LEU A 606 -9.24 -27.06 49.92
N ASN A 607 -8.12 -27.74 49.68
CA ASN A 607 -6.82 -27.28 50.13
C ASN A 607 -6.23 -26.20 49.17
N ALA A 608 -5.22 -25.47 49.65
CA ALA A 608 -4.61 -24.38 48.91
C ALA A 608 -4.10 -24.76 47.50
N LYS A 609 -3.64 -26.00 47.27
CA LYS A 609 -3.17 -26.49 45.98
C LYS A 609 -4.33 -26.73 45.01
N GLN A 610 -5.45 -27.19 45.51
CA GLN A 610 -6.69 -27.39 44.73
C GLN A 610 -7.27 -26.04 44.32
N ILE A 611 -7.34 -25.08 45.23
CA ILE A 611 -7.80 -23.72 44.93
C ILE A 611 -6.89 -23.06 43.89
N ALA A 612 -5.57 -23.19 44.04
CA ALA A 612 -4.62 -22.67 43.07
C ALA A 612 -4.76 -23.29 41.66
N PHE A 613 -5.13 -24.58 41.61
CA PHE A 613 -5.43 -25.23 40.32
C PHE A 613 -6.73 -24.69 39.71
N VAL A 614 -7.79 -24.50 40.47
CA VAL A 614 -9.04 -23.90 39.99
C VAL A 614 -8.79 -22.48 39.48
N GLN A 615 -7.99 -21.69 40.20
CA GLN A 615 -7.57 -20.33 39.72
C GLN A 615 -6.82 -20.38 38.40
N LYS A 616 -5.94 -21.36 38.18
CA LYS A 616 -5.29 -21.58 36.89
C LYS A 616 -6.29 -21.91 35.78
N VAL A 617 -7.31 -22.71 36.08
CA VAL A 617 -8.38 -23.04 35.12
C VAL A 617 -9.18 -21.79 34.75
N ILE A 618 -9.56 -20.99 35.75
CA ILE A 618 -10.26 -19.71 35.53
C ILE A 618 -9.44 -18.81 34.63
N HIS A 619 -8.18 -18.58 35.00
CA HIS A 619 -7.29 -17.74 34.19
C HIS A 619 -7.11 -18.26 32.76
N TYR A 620 -6.99 -19.57 32.57
CA TYR A 620 -6.92 -20.16 31.24
C TYR A 620 -8.19 -19.91 30.42
N ILE A 621 -9.38 -20.05 31.04
CA ILE A 621 -10.67 -19.78 30.38
C ILE A 621 -10.83 -18.31 30.04
N GLU A 622 -10.39 -17.40 30.90
CA GLU A 622 -10.35 -15.95 30.62
C GLU A 622 -9.50 -15.64 29.39
N GLN A 623 -8.37 -16.32 29.25
CA GLN A 623 -7.45 -16.08 28.13
C GLN A 623 -7.83 -16.81 26.84
N ASN A 624 -8.52 -17.98 26.93
CA ASN A 624 -8.78 -18.84 25.78
C ASN A 624 -10.29 -19.03 25.49
N GLY A 625 -11.17 -18.47 26.32
CA GLY A 625 -12.62 -18.54 26.20
C GLY A 625 -13.23 -19.84 26.76
N TYR A 626 -12.56 -20.97 26.64
CA TYR A 626 -12.99 -22.29 27.14
C TYR A 626 -11.80 -23.26 27.16
N VAL A 627 -12.01 -24.45 27.75
CA VAL A 627 -11.03 -25.54 27.69
C VAL A 627 -11.45 -26.51 26.58
N GLU A 628 -10.58 -26.75 25.63
CA GLU A 628 -10.88 -27.54 24.43
C GLU A 628 -11.18 -29.02 24.76
N SER A 629 -10.34 -29.62 25.60
CA SER A 629 -10.46 -31.04 26.01
C SER A 629 -9.75 -31.31 27.34
N LYS A 630 -10.05 -32.47 27.96
CA LYS A 630 -9.34 -32.94 29.17
C LYS A 630 -7.82 -33.04 28.98
N ALA A 631 -7.34 -33.24 27.76
CA ALA A 631 -5.93 -33.35 27.49
C ALA A 631 -5.15 -32.05 27.77
N VAL A 632 -5.83 -30.90 27.70
CA VAL A 632 -5.24 -29.58 28.04
C VAL A 632 -4.84 -29.56 29.52
N LEU A 633 -5.65 -30.10 30.42
CA LEU A 633 -5.38 -30.14 31.86
C LEU A 633 -4.25 -31.11 32.25
N MET A 634 -3.72 -31.86 31.30
CA MET A 634 -2.59 -32.78 31.51
C MET A 634 -1.25 -32.22 30.98
N LYS A 635 -1.25 -30.99 30.50
CA LYS A 635 -0.10 -30.29 29.92
C LYS A 635 0.23 -29.00 30.71
N PRO A 636 1.40 -28.40 30.55
CA PRO A 636 1.68 -27.08 31.12
C PRO A 636 0.59 -26.06 30.77
N PRO A 637 0.17 -25.18 31.71
CA PRO A 637 0.66 -25.00 33.08
C PRO A 637 -0.02 -25.89 34.14
N PHE A 638 -0.85 -26.86 33.77
CA PHE A 638 -1.70 -27.66 34.66
C PHE A 638 -1.03 -28.92 35.24
N ASP A 639 0.07 -29.36 34.63
CA ASP A 639 0.81 -30.57 35.04
C ASP A 639 1.70 -30.37 36.30
N GLN A 640 1.86 -29.13 36.71
CA GLN A 640 2.72 -28.78 37.86
C GLN A 640 1.96 -27.99 38.93
N PRO A 641 2.27 -28.15 40.21
CA PRO A 641 3.24 -29.10 40.80
C PRO A 641 2.71 -30.54 40.90
N ILE A 642 1.41 -30.77 40.67
CA ILE A 642 0.76 -32.08 40.76
C ILE A 642 -0.26 -32.21 39.65
N LEU A 643 -0.31 -33.37 38.99
CA LEU A 643 -1.29 -33.67 37.96
C LEU A 643 -2.73 -33.63 38.50
N PHE A 644 -3.67 -33.12 37.68
CA PHE A 644 -5.10 -33.05 38.00
C PHE A 644 -5.67 -34.35 38.63
N THR A 645 -5.35 -35.50 38.04
CA THR A 645 -5.81 -36.82 38.48
C THR A 645 -5.32 -37.26 39.87
N ARG A 646 -4.27 -36.62 40.39
CA ARG A 646 -3.73 -36.86 41.74
C ARG A 646 -4.09 -35.75 42.72
N LEU A 647 -4.57 -34.61 42.22
CA LEU A 647 -4.88 -33.44 43.03
C LEU A 647 -6.31 -33.48 43.59
N PHE A 648 -7.24 -34.02 42.80
CA PHE A 648 -8.67 -34.13 43.18
C PHE A 648 -9.08 -35.57 43.36
N ASP A 649 -9.96 -35.82 44.30
CA ASP A 649 -10.67 -37.13 44.42
C ASP A 649 -11.64 -37.32 43.23
N GLY A 650 -12.12 -38.54 43.03
CA GLY A 650 -12.94 -38.89 41.87
C GLY A 650 -14.25 -38.09 41.77
N LYS A 651 -14.82 -37.68 42.91
CA LYS A 651 -16.07 -36.91 42.95
C LYS A 651 -15.82 -35.43 42.65
N THR A 652 -14.95 -34.80 43.40
CA THR A 652 -14.62 -33.39 43.24
C THR A 652 -13.99 -33.11 41.87
N GLY A 653 -13.14 -34.04 41.38
CA GLY A 653 -12.57 -33.96 40.05
C GLY A 653 -13.62 -34.08 38.94
N SER A 654 -14.66 -34.92 39.12
CA SER A 654 -15.76 -35.00 38.16
C SER A 654 -16.60 -33.73 38.16
N GLU A 655 -16.95 -33.20 39.33
CA GLU A 655 -17.72 -31.95 39.45
C GLU A 655 -16.98 -30.75 38.83
N LEU A 656 -15.66 -30.68 39.00
CA LEU A 656 -14.85 -29.64 38.36
C LEU A 656 -14.86 -29.80 36.83
N MET A 657 -14.74 -31.03 36.33
CA MET A 657 -14.84 -31.32 34.91
C MET A 657 -16.21 -30.99 34.32
N ASP A 658 -17.28 -31.27 35.05
CA ASP A 658 -18.64 -30.93 34.63
C ASP A 658 -18.84 -29.43 34.57
N THR A 659 -18.24 -28.66 35.49
CA THR A 659 -18.25 -27.20 35.45
C THR A 659 -17.45 -26.66 34.23
N ILE A 660 -16.26 -27.19 33.96
CA ILE A 660 -15.45 -26.84 32.79
C ILE A 660 -16.21 -27.12 31.49
N ASN A 661 -16.87 -28.31 31.42
CA ASN A 661 -17.67 -28.67 30.24
C ASN A 661 -18.89 -27.75 30.09
N SER A 662 -19.59 -27.43 31.20
CA SER A 662 -20.72 -26.50 31.19
C SER A 662 -20.36 -25.13 30.63
N VAL A 663 -19.19 -24.59 30.97
CA VAL A 663 -18.71 -23.34 30.38
C VAL A 663 -18.58 -23.44 28.86
N LYS A 664 -18.08 -24.56 28.33
CA LYS A 664 -18.00 -24.83 26.90
C LYS A 664 -19.36 -25.04 26.27
N GLU A 665 -20.25 -25.82 26.96
CA GLU A 665 -21.61 -26.13 26.49
C GLU A 665 -22.48 -24.89 26.38
N ASN A 666 -22.34 -23.91 27.30
CA ASN A 666 -23.03 -22.62 27.21
C ASN A 666 -22.73 -21.82 25.95
N ALA A 667 -21.60 -22.08 25.31
CA ALA A 667 -21.25 -21.47 24.03
C ALA A 667 -21.75 -22.26 22.80
N THR A 668 -22.22 -23.50 22.99
CA THR A 668 -22.72 -24.36 21.90
C THR A 668 -24.20 -24.61 21.96
N HIS A 669 -24.77 -24.55 23.18
CA HIS A 669 -26.18 -24.85 23.42
C HIS A 669 -27.06 -23.65 23.05
N VAL A 670 -28.08 -23.92 22.23
CA VAL A 670 -29.07 -22.93 21.81
C VAL A 670 -30.35 -23.22 22.60
N THR A 671 -30.75 -22.27 23.45
CA THR A 671 -32.00 -22.38 24.19
C THR A 671 -33.19 -22.13 23.27
N ALA A 672 -34.32 -22.84 23.55
CA ALA A 672 -35.53 -22.80 22.74
C ALA A 672 -36.18 -21.42 22.69
#